data_303f4cc474e27bd6d6e0679ac7d07b4b
#
_entry.id   303f4cc474e27bd6d6e0679ac7d07b4b
#
_cell.length_a   1.000
_cell.length_b   1.000
_cell.length_c   1.000
_cell.angle_alpha   90.00
_cell.angle_beta   90.00
_cell.angle_gamma   90.00
#
_symmetry.space_group_name_H-M   'P 1'
#
loop_
_entity.id
_entity.type
_entity.pdbx_description
1 polymer ?
#
loop_
_entity_poly.entity_id
_entity_poly.type
_entity_poly.pdbx_seq_one_letter_code
_entity_poly.pdbx_strand_id
1 'polypeptide(L)'
;RLNDEQRAAVETIDGPLLVLAGAGTGKTRVLTTRFAHILVSGRAFPNQVLAVTFTNKAAREMRERVGAILGRPAEGLWLGTFHALCARMLRRHAELVGLTPSFTILDADDQLRLLKQVMDAAGLDMKRWVPNAMMAVIQRWKDRGLPPGRIGTADDTDFADGRARAIYQAYQDRLKALNAADFGDLLLHMTETLRTNEEVLAQYHRQFRYILVDEYQDTNLVQYLWLRLLAQQSRNICCVGDDDQSIYSWRGAEVENILRFEKDFPGARIVRLEANYRSTAPILAAASGLIAHNEGRLGKTLRPGRRDAEGENVSVVSLWDSDEEARMVGERIETLRREAESLAEMAILVRAGFQTRAFEERLINIGIPYRVVGGLRFYERAEIRDAIAYMRVLVQPADDLAFERIVNVPRRGVGDAALRAMHEAARAGPMPLAAAAARLVETGGLKGRVKEAVSTLLRSFMRWRAMLETDGHVTTLATMLDESGYTDMWQQDKSPEAPGRLDNLKELVRALADFETLSGFLDHVSLVMENDENAAGERVSLMTLHGAKGLEFDTVFLPGWEEGLFPNQRALDEGGLKSLEEERRLAYVGLTRARRRAIVSHAANRRIYANWQSSIPSRFIEELPEDHVTRAGSAALARDARVAAVGGFSTQFPLLARRPKTIDAWEQPSRPPRADAIPVGSRVFHQKFGYGRVTGVDDDRLDIDFETSGAKRVLDRFVEKA
;
A
#
# COMPACT_ATOMS: atom_id res chain seq x y z
N ARG A 1 24.62 -2.97 28.35
CA ARG A 1 24.88 -4.37 28.74
C ARG A 1 23.99 -5.27 27.87
N LEU A 2 24.50 -6.44 27.44
CA LEU A 2 23.77 -7.48 26.73
C LEU A 2 23.16 -8.44 27.74
N ASN A 3 21.98 -9.00 27.45
CA ASN A 3 21.47 -10.16 28.15
C ASN A 3 22.18 -11.43 27.67
N ASP A 4 21.91 -12.59 28.29
CA ASP A 4 22.64 -13.83 27.99
C ASP A 4 22.40 -14.32 26.55
N GLU A 5 21.17 -14.22 26.03
CA GLU A 5 20.82 -14.58 24.66
C GLU A 5 21.55 -13.68 23.66
N GLN A 6 21.52 -12.37 23.87
CA GLN A 6 22.23 -11.39 23.05
C GLN A 6 23.75 -11.61 23.10
N ARG A 7 24.29 -11.90 24.29
CA ARG A 7 25.71 -12.20 24.47
C ARG A 7 26.10 -13.48 23.73
N ALA A 8 25.32 -14.54 23.86
CA ALA A 8 25.56 -15.79 23.13
C ALA A 8 25.58 -15.55 21.60
N ALA A 9 24.69 -14.72 21.07
CA ALA A 9 24.66 -14.37 19.66
C ALA A 9 25.89 -13.54 19.24
N VAL A 10 26.41 -12.65 20.10
CA VAL A 10 27.60 -11.84 19.81
C VAL A 10 28.89 -12.66 19.88
N GLU A 11 29.03 -13.52 20.88
CA GLU A 11 30.24 -14.31 21.15
C GLU A 11 30.37 -15.55 20.25
N THR A 12 29.29 -16.01 19.61
CA THR A 12 29.35 -17.11 18.63
C THR A 12 29.93 -16.57 17.31
N ILE A 13 31.22 -16.42 17.20
CA ILE A 13 31.87 -15.74 16.07
C ILE A 13 31.89 -16.62 14.82
N ASP A 14 32.34 -17.84 14.91
CA ASP A 14 32.60 -18.73 13.78
C ASP A 14 31.41 -19.63 13.48
N GLY A 15 31.23 -19.99 12.22
CA GLY A 15 30.15 -20.84 11.71
C GLY A 15 28.86 -20.08 11.39
N PRO A 16 27.89 -20.78 10.77
CA PRO A 16 26.62 -20.18 10.43
C PRO A 16 25.75 -20.01 11.68
N LEU A 17 25.20 -18.81 11.82
CA LEU A 17 24.35 -18.41 12.95
C LEU A 17 23.07 -17.78 12.45
N LEU A 18 21.94 -18.28 12.91
CA LEU A 18 20.65 -17.64 12.77
C LEU A 18 20.22 -17.06 14.12
N VAL A 19 19.97 -15.76 14.14
CA VAL A 19 19.43 -15.07 15.30
C VAL A 19 17.94 -14.77 15.02
N LEU A 20 17.07 -15.60 15.60
CA LEU A 20 15.63 -15.37 15.55
C LEU A 20 15.28 -14.35 16.62
N ALA A 21 15.04 -13.12 16.18
CA ALA A 21 14.90 -12.00 17.07
C ALA A 21 13.53 -11.35 16.91
N GLY A 22 12.64 -11.57 17.86
CA GLY A 22 11.32 -10.97 17.88
C GLY A 22 11.33 -9.42 17.88
N ALA A 23 10.15 -8.83 17.76
CA ALA A 23 10.02 -7.38 17.85
C ALA A 23 10.62 -6.86 19.16
N GLY A 24 11.33 -5.74 19.12
CA GLY A 24 11.86 -5.06 20.32
C GLY A 24 12.92 -5.82 21.13
N THR A 25 13.48 -6.91 20.62
CA THR A 25 14.49 -7.72 21.32
C THR A 25 15.92 -7.26 21.11
N GLY A 26 16.14 -6.19 20.32
CA GLY A 26 17.44 -5.59 20.09
C GLY A 26 18.24 -6.21 18.94
N LYS A 27 17.57 -6.65 17.87
CA LYS A 27 18.20 -7.16 16.62
C LYS A 27 19.40 -6.35 16.18
N THR A 28 19.21 -5.08 15.88
CA THR A 28 20.26 -4.18 15.41
C THR A 28 21.39 -4.01 16.43
N ARG A 29 21.05 -4.03 17.72
CA ARG A 29 22.06 -3.97 18.79
C ARG A 29 22.97 -5.19 18.79
N VAL A 30 22.41 -6.38 18.66
CA VAL A 30 23.19 -7.62 18.57
C VAL A 30 24.08 -7.58 17.34
N LEU A 31 23.53 -7.22 16.19
CA LEU A 31 24.28 -7.21 14.93
C LEU A 31 25.44 -6.20 14.95
N THR A 32 25.22 -4.97 15.43
CA THR A 32 26.24 -3.94 15.56
C THR A 32 27.31 -4.29 16.58
N THR A 33 26.91 -4.87 17.73
CA THR A 33 27.87 -5.29 18.77
C THR A 33 28.71 -6.47 18.28
N ARG A 34 28.10 -7.45 17.58
CA ARG A 34 28.81 -8.56 16.97
C ARG A 34 29.81 -8.10 15.93
N PHE A 35 29.42 -7.14 15.07
CA PHE A 35 30.34 -6.53 14.10
C PHE A 35 31.55 -5.95 14.78
N ALA A 36 31.34 -5.10 15.79
CA ALA A 36 32.43 -4.50 16.57
C ALA A 36 33.27 -5.56 17.30
N HIS A 37 32.63 -6.59 17.85
CA HIS A 37 33.32 -7.68 18.55
C HIS A 37 34.26 -8.47 17.63
N ILE A 38 33.86 -8.78 16.40
CA ILE A 38 34.69 -9.43 15.38
C ILE A 38 35.96 -8.60 15.10
N LEU A 39 35.82 -7.28 14.99
CA LEU A 39 36.96 -6.38 14.74
C LEU A 39 37.88 -6.24 15.95
N VAL A 40 37.32 -6.02 17.13
CA VAL A 40 38.09 -5.82 18.37
C VAL A 40 38.82 -7.09 18.78
N SER A 41 38.22 -8.26 18.54
CA SER A 41 38.88 -9.57 18.83
C SER A 41 39.93 -9.96 17.79
N GLY A 42 40.23 -9.09 16.80
CA GLY A 42 41.24 -9.34 15.78
C GLY A 42 40.91 -10.46 14.80
N ARG A 43 39.67 -10.90 14.72
CA ARG A 43 39.25 -12.01 13.84
C ARG A 43 39.18 -11.60 12.37
N ALA A 44 38.93 -10.32 12.09
CA ALA A 44 38.92 -9.77 10.75
C ALA A 44 39.24 -8.27 10.74
N PHE A 45 39.73 -7.80 9.60
CA PHE A 45 39.88 -6.38 9.32
C PHE A 45 38.54 -5.78 8.85
N PRO A 46 38.36 -4.44 8.91
CA PRO A 46 37.12 -3.79 8.50
C PRO A 46 36.63 -4.14 7.08
N ASN A 47 37.54 -4.31 6.14
CA ASN A 47 37.26 -4.67 4.75
C ASN A 47 36.93 -6.17 4.53
N GLN A 48 37.07 -6.99 5.57
CA GLN A 48 36.83 -8.42 5.55
C GLN A 48 35.46 -8.81 6.14
N VAL A 49 34.69 -7.83 6.62
CA VAL A 49 33.37 -8.04 7.14
C VAL A 49 32.35 -7.39 6.20
N LEU A 50 31.44 -8.19 5.64
CA LEU A 50 30.33 -7.75 4.83
C LEU A 50 29.09 -7.62 5.72
N ALA A 51 28.46 -6.43 5.80
CA ALA A 51 27.23 -6.20 6.53
C ALA A 51 26.15 -5.65 5.61
N VAL A 52 25.00 -6.33 5.57
CA VAL A 52 23.92 -6.08 4.62
C VAL A 52 22.64 -5.71 5.35
N THR A 53 21.98 -4.65 4.89
CA THR A 53 20.69 -4.18 5.39
C THR A 53 19.73 -3.91 4.23
N PHE A 54 18.45 -3.64 4.53
CA PHE A 54 17.45 -3.35 3.50
C PHE A 54 17.32 -1.87 3.14
N THR A 55 17.64 -0.96 4.07
CA THR A 55 17.44 0.47 3.87
C THR A 55 18.73 1.27 4.11
N ASN A 56 18.86 2.37 3.37
CA ASN A 56 20.00 3.29 3.55
C ASN A 56 20.01 3.91 4.97
N LYS A 57 18.84 4.11 5.57
CA LYS A 57 18.70 4.59 6.95
C LYS A 57 19.31 3.58 7.92
N ALA A 58 18.92 2.29 7.82
CA ALA A 58 19.47 1.23 8.67
C ALA A 58 21.00 1.07 8.48
N ALA A 59 21.49 1.16 7.24
CA ALA A 59 22.92 1.13 6.97
C ALA A 59 23.69 2.29 7.62
N ARG A 60 23.12 3.50 7.59
CA ARG A 60 23.72 4.67 8.25
C ARG A 60 23.74 4.52 9.76
N GLU A 61 22.60 4.17 10.36
CA GLU A 61 22.48 3.95 11.81
C GLU A 61 23.43 2.84 12.28
N MET A 62 23.57 1.75 11.52
CA MET A 62 24.49 0.68 11.85
C MET A 62 25.94 1.18 11.83
N ARG A 63 26.34 1.97 10.82
CA ARG A 63 27.68 2.54 10.69
C ARG A 63 27.99 3.47 11.87
N GLU A 64 27.07 4.34 12.24
CA GLU A 64 27.19 5.26 13.37
C GLU A 64 27.37 4.48 14.69
N ARG A 65 26.54 3.46 14.93
CA ARG A 65 26.62 2.63 16.14
C ARG A 65 27.91 1.83 16.22
N VAL A 66 28.36 1.25 15.10
CA VAL A 66 29.64 0.53 15.06
C VAL A 66 30.79 1.52 15.35
N GLY A 67 30.78 2.70 14.73
CA GLY A 67 31.76 3.75 14.99
C GLY A 67 31.80 4.18 16.46
N ALA A 68 30.64 4.37 17.08
CA ALA A 68 30.53 4.71 18.49
C ALA A 68 31.09 3.62 19.41
N ILE A 69 30.86 2.34 19.11
CA ILE A 69 31.42 1.21 19.88
C ILE A 69 32.94 1.13 19.73
N LEU A 70 33.45 1.38 18.52
CA LEU A 70 34.90 1.34 18.24
C LEU A 70 35.65 2.60 18.69
N GLY A 71 34.92 3.66 19.08
CA GLY A 71 35.52 4.96 19.45
C GLY A 71 36.20 5.69 18.30
N ARG A 72 35.90 5.33 17.05
CA ARG A 72 36.48 5.94 15.82
C ARG A 72 35.50 5.80 14.65
N PRO A 73 35.61 6.66 13.61
CA PRO A 73 34.81 6.52 12.42
C PRO A 73 34.96 5.13 11.78
N ALA A 74 33.84 4.57 11.35
CA ALA A 74 33.80 3.24 10.73
C ALA A 74 34.12 3.37 9.21
N GLU A 75 35.34 3.72 8.86
CA GLU A 75 35.79 3.85 7.48
C GLU A 75 36.22 2.50 6.88
N GLY A 76 36.11 2.39 5.55
CA GLY A 76 36.50 1.20 4.82
C GLY A 76 35.60 -0.01 4.97
N LEU A 77 34.46 0.12 5.67
CA LEU A 77 33.50 -0.96 5.86
C LEU A 77 32.79 -1.33 4.58
N TRP A 78 32.51 -2.62 4.41
CA TRP A 78 31.57 -3.16 3.44
C TRP A 78 30.18 -3.27 4.10
N LEU A 79 29.59 -2.10 4.38
CA LEU A 79 28.29 -1.98 5.03
C LEU A 79 27.35 -1.13 4.17
N GLY A 80 26.19 -1.69 3.79
CA GLY A 80 25.23 -1.03 2.92
C GLY A 80 24.00 -1.88 2.64
N THR A 81 23.17 -1.39 1.71
CA THR A 81 22.07 -2.18 1.19
C THR A 81 22.53 -3.18 0.16
N PHE A 82 21.75 -4.24 -0.10
CA PHE A 82 22.04 -5.22 -1.15
C PHE A 82 22.41 -4.55 -2.47
N HIS A 83 21.58 -3.63 -2.94
CA HIS A 83 21.80 -2.93 -4.21
C HIS A 83 23.08 -2.09 -4.21
N ALA A 84 23.35 -1.34 -3.14
CA ALA A 84 24.55 -0.51 -3.05
C ALA A 84 25.84 -1.35 -3.05
N LEU A 85 25.81 -2.48 -2.33
CA LEU A 85 26.96 -3.39 -2.29
C LEU A 85 27.17 -4.12 -3.61
N CYS A 86 26.09 -4.61 -4.24
CA CYS A 86 26.15 -5.22 -5.57
C CYS A 86 26.62 -4.22 -6.63
N ALA A 87 26.14 -2.96 -6.61
CA ALA A 87 26.63 -1.93 -7.51
C ALA A 87 28.14 -1.67 -7.33
N ARG A 88 28.61 -1.61 -6.10
CA ARG A 88 30.05 -1.44 -5.78
C ARG A 88 30.89 -2.62 -6.28
N MET A 89 30.38 -3.85 -6.15
CA MET A 89 31.04 -5.05 -6.67
C MET A 89 30.98 -5.08 -8.19
N LEU A 90 29.82 -4.84 -8.79
CA LEU A 90 29.60 -4.90 -10.23
C LEU A 90 30.45 -3.88 -10.99
N ARG A 91 30.68 -2.67 -10.44
CA ARG A 91 31.60 -1.69 -11.06
C ARG A 91 33.01 -2.21 -11.24
N ARG A 92 33.47 -3.11 -10.37
CA ARG A 92 34.81 -3.73 -10.47
C ARG A 92 34.88 -4.82 -11.52
N HIS A 93 33.75 -5.40 -11.87
CA HIS A 93 33.60 -6.55 -12.78
C HIS A 93 32.66 -6.26 -13.94
N ALA A 94 32.40 -4.98 -14.24
CA ALA A 94 31.42 -4.55 -15.23
C ALA A 94 31.65 -5.15 -16.62
N GLU A 95 32.91 -5.30 -17.02
CA GLU A 95 33.31 -5.85 -18.30
C GLU A 95 32.83 -7.31 -18.52
N LEU A 96 32.73 -8.11 -17.45
CA LEU A 96 32.28 -9.49 -17.50
C LEU A 96 30.79 -9.62 -17.89
N VAL A 97 30.01 -8.56 -17.71
CA VAL A 97 28.60 -8.50 -18.09
C VAL A 97 28.33 -7.60 -19.30
N GLY A 98 29.43 -7.12 -19.96
CA GLY A 98 29.35 -6.25 -21.14
C GLY A 98 29.01 -4.80 -20.82
N LEU A 99 29.35 -4.32 -19.64
CA LEU A 99 29.24 -2.93 -19.18
C LEU A 99 30.63 -2.34 -18.94
N THR A 100 30.74 -1.02 -18.85
CA THR A 100 31.95 -0.36 -18.34
C THR A 100 31.75 0.04 -16.88
N PRO A 101 32.84 0.28 -16.10
CA PRO A 101 32.72 0.66 -14.69
C PRO A 101 31.92 1.94 -14.44
N SER A 102 31.76 2.78 -15.44
CA SER A 102 30.98 4.04 -15.40
C SER A 102 29.50 3.87 -15.77
N PHE A 103 28.97 2.65 -15.81
CA PHE A 103 27.58 2.42 -16.18
C PHE A 103 26.60 3.26 -15.36
N THR A 104 25.51 3.68 -16.01
CA THR A 104 24.43 4.45 -15.38
C THR A 104 23.39 3.50 -14.77
N ILE A 105 22.89 3.82 -13.58
CA ILE A 105 21.77 3.11 -12.96
C ILE A 105 20.50 3.88 -13.30
N LEU A 106 19.59 3.25 -14.07
CA LEU A 106 18.34 3.87 -14.48
C LEU A 106 17.32 3.91 -13.34
N ASP A 107 16.64 5.03 -13.20
CA ASP A 107 15.47 5.13 -12.33
C ASP A 107 14.23 4.44 -12.95
N ALA A 108 13.13 4.39 -12.20
CA ALA A 108 11.90 3.70 -12.62
C ALA A 108 11.28 4.32 -13.89
N ASP A 109 11.35 5.65 -14.05
CA ASP A 109 10.78 6.34 -15.19
C ASP A 109 11.60 6.07 -16.46
N ASP A 110 12.93 6.11 -16.37
CA ASP A 110 13.82 5.80 -17.46
C ASP A 110 13.74 4.34 -17.90
N GLN A 111 13.64 3.41 -16.92
CA GLN A 111 13.39 1.98 -17.19
C GLN A 111 12.11 1.79 -18.01
N LEU A 112 11.01 2.39 -17.57
CA LEU A 112 9.72 2.28 -18.27
C LEU A 112 9.76 2.94 -19.66
N ARG A 113 10.46 4.06 -19.80
CA ARG A 113 10.64 4.74 -21.11
C ARG A 113 11.41 3.85 -22.07
N LEU A 114 12.50 3.24 -21.61
CA LEU A 114 13.30 2.32 -22.41
C LEU A 114 12.49 1.09 -22.83
N LEU A 115 11.75 0.49 -21.90
CA LEU A 115 10.90 -0.67 -22.19
C LEU A 115 9.82 -0.33 -23.22
N LYS A 116 9.20 0.85 -23.15
CA LYS A 116 8.23 1.31 -24.17
C LYS A 116 8.86 1.38 -25.56
N GLN A 117 10.09 1.88 -25.69
CA GLN A 117 10.80 1.91 -26.96
C GLN A 117 11.06 0.50 -27.49
N VAL A 118 11.44 -0.45 -26.63
CA VAL A 118 11.64 -1.85 -26.99
C VAL A 118 10.34 -2.51 -27.46
N MET A 119 9.25 -2.30 -26.74
CA MET A 119 7.94 -2.86 -27.08
C MET A 119 7.39 -2.28 -28.40
N ASP A 120 7.59 -0.97 -28.63
CA ASP A 120 7.21 -0.31 -29.88
C ASP A 120 8.01 -0.86 -31.05
N ALA A 121 9.33 -0.99 -30.92
CA ALA A 121 10.20 -1.59 -31.93
C ALA A 121 9.84 -3.07 -32.23
N ALA A 122 9.31 -3.79 -31.25
CA ALA A 122 8.79 -5.15 -31.42
C ALA A 122 7.38 -5.19 -32.05
N GLY A 123 6.78 -4.04 -32.36
CA GLY A 123 5.47 -3.93 -32.97
C GLY A 123 4.32 -4.35 -32.06
N LEU A 124 4.46 -4.18 -30.76
CA LEU A 124 3.42 -4.52 -29.78
C LEU A 124 2.40 -3.41 -29.64
N ASP A 125 1.13 -3.76 -29.58
CA ASP A 125 0.07 -2.85 -29.19
C ASP A 125 0.14 -2.57 -27.69
N MET A 126 0.67 -1.40 -27.31
CA MET A 126 0.81 -0.98 -25.91
C MET A 126 -0.53 -0.70 -25.19
N LYS A 127 -1.65 -0.67 -25.92
CA LYS A 127 -2.98 -0.64 -25.28
C LYS A 127 -3.40 -2.02 -24.81
N ARG A 128 -3.09 -3.07 -25.58
CA ARG A 128 -3.33 -4.47 -25.21
C ARG A 128 -2.29 -4.97 -24.21
N TRP A 129 -1.02 -4.63 -24.45
CA TRP A 129 0.12 -5.10 -23.66
C TRP A 129 0.77 -3.94 -22.91
N VAL A 130 0.29 -3.67 -21.71
CA VAL A 130 0.68 -2.50 -20.94
C VAL A 130 2.15 -2.60 -20.49
N PRO A 131 3.00 -1.57 -20.78
CA PRO A 131 4.42 -1.60 -20.43
C PRO A 131 4.70 -1.83 -18.94
N ASN A 132 3.90 -1.27 -18.04
CA ASN A 132 4.06 -1.48 -16.59
C ASN A 132 3.87 -2.96 -16.21
N ALA A 133 2.95 -3.67 -16.86
CA ALA A 133 2.75 -5.10 -16.62
C ALA A 133 3.96 -5.91 -17.11
N MET A 134 4.53 -5.56 -18.27
CA MET A 134 5.74 -6.19 -18.77
C MET A 134 6.95 -5.92 -17.87
N MET A 135 7.08 -4.66 -17.35
CA MET A 135 8.13 -4.33 -16.40
C MET A 135 8.00 -5.17 -15.12
N ALA A 136 6.79 -5.36 -14.60
CA ALA A 136 6.55 -6.19 -13.43
C ALA A 136 6.95 -7.66 -13.67
N VAL A 137 6.73 -8.20 -14.87
CA VAL A 137 7.19 -9.54 -15.27
C VAL A 137 8.72 -9.59 -15.26
N ILE A 138 9.39 -8.64 -15.91
CA ILE A 138 10.86 -8.55 -15.96
C ILE A 138 11.45 -8.47 -14.56
N GLN A 139 10.93 -7.59 -13.69
CA GLN A 139 11.44 -7.44 -12.32
C GLN A 139 11.25 -8.72 -11.51
N ARG A 140 10.12 -9.39 -11.66
CA ARG A 140 9.87 -10.69 -11.00
C ARG A 140 10.90 -11.75 -11.42
N TRP A 141 11.26 -11.81 -12.71
CA TRP A 141 12.32 -12.72 -13.17
C TRP A 141 13.68 -12.34 -12.60
N LYS A 142 14.00 -11.05 -12.55
CA LYS A 142 15.26 -10.56 -11.92
C LYS A 142 15.32 -10.87 -10.44
N ASP A 143 14.23 -10.67 -9.70
CA ASP A 143 14.14 -11.01 -8.27
C ASP A 143 14.31 -12.51 -7.99
N ARG A 144 13.98 -13.36 -8.99
CA ARG A 144 14.23 -14.80 -8.95
C ARG A 144 15.59 -15.21 -9.49
N GLY A 145 16.44 -14.26 -9.89
CA GLY A 145 17.75 -14.53 -10.44
C GLY A 145 17.71 -15.17 -11.83
N LEU A 146 16.69 -14.88 -12.65
CA LEU A 146 16.49 -15.45 -13.97
C LEU A 146 16.85 -14.42 -15.07
N PRO A 147 18.03 -14.53 -15.70
CA PRO A 147 18.33 -13.80 -16.93
C PRO A 147 17.49 -14.38 -18.09
N PRO A 148 17.31 -13.66 -19.22
CA PRO A 148 16.46 -14.10 -20.34
C PRO A 148 16.77 -15.51 -20.83
N GLY A 149 18.04 -15.90 -20.86
CA GLY A 149 18.48 -17.21 -21.31
C GLY A 149 18.12 -18.38 -20.38
N ARG A 150 17.74 -18.12 -19.13
CA ARG A 150 17.39 -19.16 -18.13
C ARG A 150 15.92 -19.25 -17.80
N ILE A 151 15.06 -18.47 -18.47
CA ILE A 151 13.63 -18.57 -18.30
C ILE A 151 13.17 -19.90 -18.94
N GLY A 152 12.69 -20.80 -18.10
CA GLY A 152 12.12 -22.09 -18.51
C GLY A 152 10.62 -21.98 -18.81
N THR A 153 10.03 -23.05 -19.33
CA THR A 153 8.58 -23.11 -19.63
C THR A 153 7.70 -22.94 -18.39
N ALA A 154 8.18 -23.32 -17.22
CA ALA A 154 7.47 -23.14 -15.95
C ALA A 154 7.47 -21.69 -15.45
N ASP A 155 8.42 -20.87 -15.90
CA ASP A 155 8.58 -19.48 -15.52
C ASP A 155 8.09 -18.51 -16.59
N ASP A 156 7.73 -19.01 -17.77
CA ASP A 156 7.26 -18.22 -18.90
C ASP A 156 5.83 -17.73 -18.68
N THR A 157 5.41 -16.80 -19.49
CA THR A 157 4.11 -16.15 -19.40
C THR A 157 3.51 -15.97 -20.79
N ASP A 158 2.20 -16.01 -20.87
CA ASP A 158 1.44 -15.72 -22.09
C ASP A 158 1.46 -14.24 -22.49
N PHE A 159 2.17 -13.39 -21.73
CA PHE A 159 2.29 -11.98 -22.03
C PHE A 159 2.86 -11.75 -23.43
N ALA A 160 2.28 -10.80 -24.16
CA ALA A 160 2.64 -10.48 -25.54
C ALA A 160 2.59 -11.70 -26.49
N ASP A 161 1.58 -12.58 -26.31
CA ASP A 161 1.40 -13.81 -27.08
C ASP A 161 2.66 -14.70 -27.01
N GLY A 162 3.24 -14.86 -25.79
CA GLY A 162 4.43 -15.67 -25.52
C GLY A 162 5.77 -15.01 -25.89
N ARG A 163 5.79 -13.70 -26.22
CA ARG A 163 7.01 -12.98 -26.61
C ARG A 163 7.71 -12.28 -25.44
N ALA A 164 7.22 -12.42 -24.22
CA ALA A 164 7.76 -11.72 -23.03
C ALA A 164 9.27 -11.94 -22.84
N ARG A 165 9.74 -13.17 -23.00
CA ARG A 165 11.17 -13.52 -22.94
C ARG A 165 12.01 -12.77 -24.00
N ALA A 166 11.51 -12.67 -25.24
CA ALA A 166 12.20 -11.96 -26.32
C ALA A 166 12.25 -10.45 -26.06
N ILE A 167 11.19 -9.89 -25.48
CA ILE A 167 11.15 -8.47 -25.05
C ILE A 167 12.16 -8.23 -23.93
N TYR A 168 12.22 -9.11 -22.95
CA TYR A 168 13.20 -9.02 -21.87
C TYR A 168 14.63 -9.08 -22.41
N GLN A 169 14.92 -9.99 -23.36
CA GLN A 169 16.23 -10.05 -24.01
C GLN A 169 16.55 -8.74 -24.73
N ALA A 170 15.62 -8.22 -25.54
CA ALA A 170 15.81 -6.95 -26.26
C ALA A 170 15.99 -5.75 -25.29
N TYR A 171 15.27 -5.75 -24.16
CA TYR A 171 15.45 -4.75 -23.11
C TYR A 171 16.86 -4.82 -22.50
N GLN A 172 17.38 -6.00 -22.21
CA GLN A 172 18.74 -6.20 -21.70
C GLN A 172 19.80 -5.80 -22.73
N ASP A 173 19.60 -6.12 -23.99
CA ASP A 173 20.54 -5.74 -25.08
C ASP A 173 20.58 -4.20 -25.23
N ARG A 174 19.43 -3.56 -25.09
CA ARG A 174 19.36 -2.11 -25.12
C ARG A 174 20.03 -1.44 -23.92
N LEU A 175 19.86 -1.98 -22.71
CA LEU A 175 20.58 -1.52 -21.53
C LEU A 175 22.08 -1.60 -21.73
N LYS A 176 22.60 -2.73 -22.23
CA LYS A 176 24.03 -2.89 -22.54
C LYS A 176 24.52 -1.88 -23.57
N ALA A 177 23.76 -1.66 -24.64
CA ALA A 177 24.11 -0.68 -25.66
C ALA A 177 24.20 0.75 -25.12
N LEU A 178 23.42 1.08 -24.10
CA LEU A 178 23.45 2.38 -23.41
C LEU A 178 24.45 2.46 -22.26
N ASN A 179 25.22 1.40 -22.02
CA ASN A 179 26.03 1.25 -20.82
C ASN A 179 25.26 1.56 -19.54
N ALA A 180 24.11 0.92 -19.39
CA ALA A 180 23.17 1.14 -18.29
C ALA A 180 22.73 -0.19 -17.65
N ALA A 181 22.31 -0.12 -16.42
CA ALA A 181 21.69 -1.20 -15.66
C ALA A 181 20.49 -0.65 -14.89
N ASP A 182 19.46 -1.45 -14.68
CA ASP A 182 18.40 -1.11 -13.73
C ASP A 182 18.69 -1.67 -12.33
N PHE A 183 17.85 -1.35 -11.35
CA PHE A 183 18.09 -1.81 -9.97
C PHE A 183 18.10 -3.34 -9.85
N GLY A 184 17.22 -4.05 -10.55
CA GLY A 184 17.21 -5.51 -10.55
C GLY A 184 18.48 -6.12 -11.16
N ASP A 185 19.06 -5.46 -12.17
CA ASP A 185 20.30 -5.88 -12.81
C ASP A 185 21.50 -5.86 -11.88
N LEU A 186 21.55 -4.95 -10.91
CA LEU A 186 22.64 -4.88 -9.96
C LEU A 186 22.83 -6.20 -9.22
N LEU A 187 21.74 -6.77 -8.75
CA LEU A 187 21.72 -8.07 -8.09
C LEU A 187 21.87 -9.22 -9.07
N LEU A 188 21.10 -9.21 -10.15
CA LEU A 188 21.11 -10.27 -11.16
C LEU A 188 22.50 -10.44 -11.76
N HIS A 189 23.12 -9.38 -12.29
CA HIS A 189 24.43 -9.44 -12.92
C HIS A 189 25.53 -9.84 -11.93
N MET A 190 25.48 -9.31 -10.70
CA MET A 190 26.49 -9.68 -9.71
C MET A 190 26.36 -11.16 -9.30
N THR A 191 25.14 -11.64 -9.09
CA THR A 191 24.88 -13.05 -8.76
C THR A 191 25.32 -13.97 -9.90
N GLU A 192 25.01 -13.62 -11.17
CA GLU A 192 25.46 -14.37 -12.35
C GLU A 192 26.99 -14.36 -12.46
N THR A 193 27.64 -13.22 -12.24
CA THR A 193 29.11 -13.12 -12.27
C THR A 193 29.74 -14.05 -11.23
N LEU A 194 29.23 -14.06 -9.99
CA LEU A 194 29.72 -14.97 -8.95
C LEU A 194 29.48 -16.45 -9.29
N ARG A 195 28.35 -16.76 -9.96
CA ARG A 195 28.00 -18.13 -10.32
C ARG A 195 28.83 -18.68 -11.49
N THR A 196 29.17 -17.82 -12.46
CA THR A 196 29.83 -18.23 -13.71
C THR A 196 31.34 -17.99 -13.72
N ASN A 197 31.89 -17.22 -12.79
CA ASN A 197 33.27 -16.88 -12.76
C ASN A 197 33.91 -17.26 -11.39
N GLU A 198 34.57 -18.40 -11.36
CA GLU A 198 35.20 -18.95 -10.15
C GLU A 198 36.27 -18.05 -9.58
N GLU A 199 37.04 -17.33 -10.41
CA GLU A 199 38.09 -16.43 -9.94
C GLU A 199 37.50 -15.24 -9.17
N VAL A 200 36.45 -14.65 -9.67
CA VAL A 200 35.73 -13.55 -8.99
C VAL A 200 35.15 -14.07 -7.68
N LEU A 201 34.49 -15.23 -7.69
CA LEU A 201 33.94 -15.82 -6.48
C LEU A 201 35.06 -16.09 -5.45
N ALA A 202 36.18 -16.69 -5.86
CA ALA A 202 37.32 -16.95 -4.99
C ALA A 202 37.93 -15.65 -4.44
N GLN A 203 37.94 -14.57 -5.22
CA GLN A 203 38.37 -13.25 -4.74
C GLN A 203 37.54 -12.79 -3.56
N TYR A 204 36.21 -12.84 -3.67
CA TYR A 204 35.31 -12.42 -2.60
C TYR A 204 35.27 -13.39 -1.43
N HIS A 205 35.50 -14.68 -1.64
CA HIS A 205 35.69 -15.64 -0.55
C HIS A 205 36.96 -15.32 0.29
N ARG A 206 38.05 -14.89 -0.33
CA ARG A 206 39.25 -14.44 0.39
C ARG A 206 39.03 -13.11 1.10
N GLN A 207 38.21 -12.23 0.50
CA GLN A 207 37.90 -10.91 1.06
C GLN A 207 36.94 -10.99 2.23
N PHE A 208 35.79 -11.63 2.07
CA PHE A 208 34.75 -11.64 3.10
C PHE A 208 34.86 -12.87 4.00
N ARG A 209 35.48 -12.67 5.15
CA ARG A 209 35.61 -13.72 6.16
C ARG A 209 34.36 -13.87 7.00
N TYR A 210 33.57 -12.79 7.17
CA TYR A 210 32.31 -12.75 7.93
C TYR A 210 31.28 -11.99 7.15
N ILE A 211 30.04 -12.53 7.18
CA ILE A 211 28.87 -11.95 6.53
C ILE A 211 27.79 -11.74 7.60
N LEU A 212 27.26 -10.53 7.72
CA LEU A 212 26.21 -10.15 8.66
C LEU A 212 25.01 -9.65 7.87
N VAL A 213 23.82 -10.18 8.12
CA VAL A 213 22.59 -9.85 7.39
C VAL A 213 21.51 -9.45 8.38
N ASP A 214 20.95 -8.26 8.20
CA ASP A 214 19.79 -7.80 8.95
C ASP A 214 18.49 -8.07 8.16
N GLU A 215 17.37 -8.22 8.87
CA GLU A 215 16.01 -8.44 8.31
C GLU A 215 15.97 -9.59 7.27
N TYR A 216 16.65 -10.71 7.56
CA TYR A 216 16.83 -11.81 6.61
C TYR A 216 15.52 -12.40 6.05
N GLN A 217 14.40 -12.31 6.79
CA GLN A 217 13.07 -12.75 6.36
C GLN A 217 12.51 -11.93 5.18
N ASP A 218 13.08 -10.76 4.89
CA ASP A 218 12.62 -9.90 3.78
C ASP A 218 13.43 -10.10 2.49
N THR A 219 14.34 -11.09 2.46
CA THR A 219 15.14 -11.39 1.27
C THR A 219 14.32 -12.03 0.16
N ASN A 220 14.53 -11.58 -1.09
CA ASN A 220 14.06 -12.28 -2.27
C ASN A 220 15.04 -13.38 -2.71
N LEU A 221 14.67 -14.17 -3.71
CA LEU A 221 15.47 -15.32 -4.13
C LEU A 221 16.87 -14.93 -4.65
N VAL A 222 17.00 -13.85 -5.44
CA VAL A 222 18.32 -13.44 -5.95
C VAL A 222 19.23 -12.93 -4.85
N GLN A 223 18.72 -12.23 -3.84
CA GLN A 223 19.47 -11.81 -2.65
C GLN A 223 19.94 -13.01 -1.83
N TYR A 224 19.05 -13.97 -1.64
CA TYR A 224 19.39 -15.22 -0.98
C TYR A 224 20.48 -16.00 -1.74
N LEU A 225 20.38 -16.13 -3.06
CA LEU A 225 21.39 -16.80 -3.87
C LEU A 225 22.76 -16.11 -3.81
N TRP A 226 22.76 -14.78 -3.85
CA TRP A 226 23.97 -13.97 -3.71
C TRP A 226 24.66 -14.21 -2.36
N LEU A 227 23.90 -14.20 -1.26
CA LEU A 227 24.44 -14.51 0.08
C LEU A 227 24.99 -15.94 0.17
N ARG A 228 24.27 -16.91 -0.41
CA ARG A 228 24.72 -18.31 -0.41
C ARG A 228 26.04 -18.48 -1.15
N LEU A 229 26.20 -17.88 -2.32
CA LEU A 229 27.45 -17.92 -3.06
C LEU A 229 28.60 -17.35 -2.26
N LEU A 230 28.42 -16.19 -1.64
CA LEU A 230 29.47 -15.54 -0.82
C LEU A 230 29.81 -16.33 0.45
N ALA A 231 28.85 -17.02 1.05
CA ALA A 231 29.05 -17.76 2.29
C ALA A 231 29.61 -19.19 2.10
N GLN A 232 29.74 -19.68 0.87
CA GLN A 232 30.07 -21.09 0.59
C GLN A 232 31.36 -21.56 1.24
N GLN A 233 32.43 -20.73 1.24
CA GLN A 233 33.72 -21.13 1.72
C GLN A 233 33.89 -20.91 3.21
N SER A 234 33.67 -19.69 3.70
CA SER A 234 33.90 -19.36 5.12
C SER A 234 32.82 -19.92 6.03
N ARG A 235 31.60 -20.03 5.54
CA ARG A 235 30.37 -20.38 6.29
C ARG A 235 30.14 -19.50 7.52
N ASN A 236 30.86 -18.40 7.69
CA ASN A 236 30.71 -17.46 8.78
C ASN A 236 29.65 -16.42 8.43
N ILE A 237 28.42 -16.88 8.31
CA ILE A 237 27.26 -16.05 8.04
C ILE A 237 26.38 -15.95 9.29
N CYS A 238 26.06 -14.72 9.68
CA CYS A 238 25.10 -14.44 10.73
C CYS A 238 23.92 -13.70 10.15
N CYS A 239 22.77 -14.38 10.08
CA CYS A 239 21.51 -13.79 9.66
C CYS A 239 20.68 -13.46 10.90
N VAL A 240 20.19 -12.22 10.96
CA VAL A 240 19.25 -11.77 11.99
C VAL A 240 17.91 -11.52 11.33
N GLY A 241 16.84 -12.05 11.89
CA GLY A 241 15.52 -11.92 11.29
C GLY A 241 14.40 -12.30 12.25
N ASP A 242 13.18 -12.04 11.77
CA ASP A 242 11.94 -12.34 12.46
C ASP A 242 10.91 -12.84 11.43
N ASP A 243 10.68 -14.13 11.37
CA ASP A 243 9.70 -14.75 10.48
C ASP A 243 8.28 -14.19 10.70
N ASP A 244 7.95 -13.78 11.93
CA ASP A 244 6.69 -13.14 12.28
C ASP A 244 6.57 -11.69 11.79
N GLN A 245 7.63 -11.10 11.27
CA GLN A 245 7.65 -9.76 10.66
C GLN A 245 7.89 -9.79 9.15
N SER A 246 7.73 -10.94 8.47
CA SER A 246 7.79 -11.05 7.02
C SER A 246 6.48 -10.54 6.40
N ILE A 247 6.50 -9.30 5.90
CA ILE A 247 5.33 -8.56 5.36
C ILE A 247 5.57 -7.93 3.98
N TYR A 248 6.57 -8.41 3.24
CA TYR A 248 6.96 -7.87 1.94
C TYR A 248 6.92 -8.91 0.82
N SER A 249 6.03 -9.93 0.89
CA SER A 249 5.90 -10.92 -0.18
C SER A 249 5.53 -10.28 -1.52
N TRP A 250 4.73 -9.22 -1.49
CA TRP A 250 4.39 -8.41 -2.67
C TRP A 250 5.58 -7.70 -3.34
N ARG A 251 6.73 -7.61 -2.63
CA ARG A 251 8.04 -7.17 -3.16
C ARG A 251 8.96 -8.34 -3.49
N GLY A 252 8.45 -9.55 -3.56
CA GLY A 252 9.23 -10.75 -3.84
C GLY A 252 10.00 -11.32 -2.65
N ALA A 253 9.76 -10.85 -1.41
CA ALA A 253 10.33 -11.47 -0.21
C ALA A 253 9.78 -12.89 -0.03
N GLU A 254 10.66 -13.82 0.33
CA GLU A 254 10.33 -15.23 0.56
C GLU A 254 10.65 -15.61 2.00
N VAL A 255 9.61 -15.74 2.84
CA VAL A 255 9.78 -16.18 4.24
C VAL A 255 10.44 -17.56 4.33
N GLU A 256 10.27 -18.38 3.33
CA GLU A 256 10.91 -19.70 3.21
C GLU A 256 12.44 -19.62 3.32
N ASN A 257 13.07 -18.48 2.97
CA ASN A 257 14.51 -18.32 3.08
C ASN A 257 14.99 -18.43 4.53
N ILE A 258 14.29 -17.82 5.48
CA ILE A 258 14.65 -17.93 6.90
C ILE A 258 14.22 -19.29 7.48
N LEU A 259 13.10 -19.84 7.04
CA LEU A 259 12.59 -21.14 7.52
C LEU A 259 13.52 -22.30 7.16
N ARG A 260 14.22 -22.25 6.04
CA ARG A 260 15.14 -23.30 5.57
C ARG A 260 16.60 -23.07 5.91
N PHE A 261 16.92 -22.06 6.73
CA PHE A 261 18.31 -21.67 6.99
C PHE A 261 19.18 -22.84 7.51
N GLU A 262 18.67 -23.64 8.42
CA GLU A 262 19.39 -24.79 8.98
C GLU A 262 19.66 -25.89 7.92
N LYS A 263 18.74 -26.07 6.98
CA LYS A 263 18.94 -26.98 5.83
C LYS A 263 20.00 -26.46 4.88
N ASP A 264 20.02 -25.17 4.65
CA ASP A 264 20.96 -24.51 3.73
C ASP A 264 22.37 -24.37 4.30
N PHE A 265 22.46 -24.25 5.63
CA PHE A 265 23.72 -24.17 6.38
C PHE A 265 23.77 -25.25 7.46
N PRO A 266 24.07 -26.50 7.09
CA PRO A 266 24.13 -27.60 8.06
C PRO A 266 25.08 -27.30 9.19
N GLY A 267 24.64 -27.57 10.44
CA GLY A 267 25.37 -27.25 11.65
C GLY A 267 25.21 -25.81 12.12
N ALA A 268 24.26 -25.06 11.55
CA ALA A 268 23.93 -23.72 11.97
C ALA A 268 23.48 -23.70 13.44
N ARG A 269 23.96 -22.71 14.18
CA ARG A 269 23.45 -22.42 15.51
C ARG A 269 22.26 -21.48 15.40
N ILE A 270 21.19 -21.79 16.12
CA ILE A 270 20.01 -20.95 16.23
C ILE A 270 19.97 -20.34 17.63
N VAL A 271 19.99 -19.00 17.70
CA VAL A 271 19.81 -18.25 18.95
C VAL A 271 18.48 -17.50 18.88
N ARG A 272 17.62 -17.69 19.88
CA ARG A 272 16.34 -17.00 19.99
C ARG A 272 16.46 -15.82 20.94
N LEU A 273 16.12 -14.62 20.47
CA LEU A 273 16.00 -13.44 21.31
C LEU A 273 14.52 -13.24 21.63
N GLU A 274 14.15 -13.57 22.86
CA GLU A 274 12.75 -13.54 23.31
C GLU A 274 12.45 -12.41 24.30
N ALA A 275 13.50 -11.89 24.96
CA ALA A 275 13.35 -10.78 25.89
C ALA A 275 13.10 -9.45 25.13
N ASN A 276 11.88 -8.95 25.18
CA ASN A 276 11.46 -7.70 24.57
C ASN A 276 11.68 -6.53 25.51
N TYR A 277 12.31 -5.47 25.03
CA TYR A 277 12.62 -4.23 25.77
C TYR A 277 11.78 -3.04 25.31
N ARG A 278 10.82 -3.27 24.41
CA ARG A 278 9.98 -2.20 23.82
C ARG A 278 8.62 -2.12 24.51
N SER A 279 7.85 -3.18 24.45
CA SER A 279 6.42 -3.18 24.74
C SER A 279 6.13 -3.70 26.16
N THR A 280 4.96 -3.32 26.68
CA THR A 280 4.43 -3.86 27.95
C THR A 280 3.97 -5.30 27.80
N ALA A 281 3.82 -6.02 28.93
CA ALA A 281 3.44 -7.42 28.96
C ALA A 281 2.09 -7.71 28.28
N PRO A 282 1.01 -6.92 28.48
CA PRO A 282 -0.26 -7.16 27.81
C PRO A 282 -0.17 -7.04 26.28
N ILE A 283 0.60 -6.07 25.76
CA ILE A 283 0.82 -5.92 24.32
C ILE A 283 1.56 -7.15 23.75
N LEU A 284 2.59 -7.62 24.45
CA LEU A 284 3.34 -8.80 24.02
C LEU A 284 2.50 -10.07 24.04
N ALA A 285 1.68 -10.23 25.05
CA ALA A 285 0.77 -11.36 25.16
C ALA A 285 -0.29 -11.34 24.05
N ALA A 286 -0.89 -10.17 23.79
CA ALA A 286 -1.85 -9.99 22.71
C ALA A 286 -1.21 -10.30 21.34
N ALA A 287 -0.03 -9.74 21.06
CA ALA A 287 0.68 -9.99 19.80
C ALA A 287 1.11 -11.46 19.65
N SER A 288 1.58 -12.10 20.74
CA SER A 288 1.98 -13.52 20.73
C SER A 288 0.78 -14.45 20.54
N GLY A 289 -0.36 -14.15 21.15
CA GLY A 289 -1.60 -14.88 20.96
C GLY A 289 -2.09 -14.82 19.53
N LEU A 290 -2.13 -13.62 18.95
CA LEU A 290 -2.52 -13.40 17.57
C LEU A 290 -1.64 -14.20 16.59
N ILE A 291 -0.32 -14.04 16.68
CA ILE A 291 0.58 -14.66 15.70
C ILE A 291 0.68 -16.18 15.85
N ALA A 292 0.29 -16.74 16.99
CA ALA A 292 0.27 -18.18 17.21
C ALA A 292 -0.69 -18.92 16.26
N HIS A 293 -1.65 -18.23 15.64
CA HIS A 293 -2.56 -18.80 14.65
C HIS A 293 -1.93 -19.03 13.27
N ASN A 294 -0.70 -18.58 13.03
CA ASN A 294 0.07 -18.93 11.83
C ASN A 294 0.76 -20.28 12.03
N GLU A 295 0.71 -21.16 11.02
CA GLU A 295 1.24 -22.53 11.13
C GLU A 295 2.74 -22.60 10.84
N GLY A 296 3.24 -21.97 9.79
CA GLY A 296 4.61 -22.10 9.29
C GLY A 296 5.65 -21.26 10.05
N ARG A 297 5.71 -21.31 11.41
CA ARG A 297 6.59 -20.48 12.23
C ARG A 297 7.78 -21.24 12.78
N LEU A 298 8.93 -20.56 12.97
CA LEU A 298 10.09 -21.11 13.67
C LEU A 298 9.91 -21.18 15.19
N GLY A 299 8.83 -20.62 15.71
CA GLY A 299 8.44 -20.69 17.11
C GLY A 299 9.35 -19.89 18.05
N LYS A 300 8.85 -18.76 18.52
CA LYS A 300 9.40 -17.96 19.61
C LYS A 300 8.27 -17.34 20.41
N THR A 301 8.51 -17.07 21.67
CA THR A 301 7.55 -16.42 22.56
C THR A 301 8.18 -15.19 23.17
N LEU A 302 7.61 -14.02 22.88
CA LEU A 302 8.11 -12.77 23.45
C LEU A 302 7.78 -12.72 24.95
N ARG A 303 8.78 -12.40 25.75
CA ARG A 303 8.64 -12.16 27.19
C ARG A 303 9.16 -10.77 27.55
N PRO A 304 8.59 -10.12 28.56
CA PRO A 304 9.08 -8.82 29.01
C PRO A 304 10.54 -8.91 29.45
N GLY A 305 11.38 -8.03 28.91
CA GLY A 305 12.79 -7.87 29.31
C GLY A 305 13.03 -6.66 30.22
N ARG A 306 11.98 -5.85 30.44
CA ARG A 306 12.00 -4.65 31.28
C ARG A 306 11.44 -4.96 32.66
N ARG A 307 11.90 -4.25 33.70
CA ARG A 307 11.37 -4.36 35.06
C ARG A 307 10.01 -3.68 35.23
N ASP A 308 9.74 -2.65 34.40
CA ASP A 308 8.52 -1.85 34.33
C ASP A 308 7.60 -2.30 33.18
N ALA A 309 7.52 -3.61 32.98
CA ALA A 309 6.76 -4.19 31.86
C ALA A 309 5.24 -4.26 32.13
N GLU A 310 4.79 -3.94 33.32
CA GLU A 310 3.37 -3.78 33.62
C GLU A 310 2.78 -2.65 32.75
N GLY A 311 1.52 -2.80 32.36
CA GLY A 311 0.86 -1.83 31.48
C GLY A 311 -0.62 -2.11 31.32
N GLU A 312 -1.27 -1.22 30.60
CA GLU A 312 -2.68 -1.37 30.26
C GLU A 312 -2.90 -2.53 29.27
N ASN A 313 -4.03 -3.20 29.39
CA ASN A 313 -4.46 -4.16 28.38
C ASN A 313 -4.63 -3.49 27.01
N VAL A 314 -4.54 -4.26 25.94
CA VAL A 314 -4.88 -3.78 24.60
C VAL A 314 -6.35 -3.39 24.56
N SER A 315 -6.64 -2.15 24.22
CA SER A 315 -8.02 -1.68 24.11
C SER A 315 -8.60 -2.05 22.76
N VAL A 316 -9.76 -2.73 22.74
CA VAL A 316 -10.55 -2.96 21.53
C VAL A 316 -11.84 -2.15 21.64
N VAL A 317 -12.03 -1.20 20.72
CA VAL A 317 -13.13 -0.26 20.73
C VAL A 317 -14.06 -0.50 19.54
N SER A 318 -15.32 -0.82 19.84
CA SER A 318 -16.38 -0.98 18.85
C SER A 318 -17.14 0.33 18.68
N LEU A 319 -17.22 0.82 17.44
CA LEU A 319 -17.81 2.13 17.11
C LEU A 319 -18.89 1.97 16.06
N TRP A 320 -19.76 2.95 15.95
CA TRP A 320 -20.89 2.88 15.01
C TRP A 320 -20.42 3.02 13.56
N ASP A 321 -19.56 4.03 13.29
CA ASP A 321 -19.06 4.31 11.96
C ASP A 321 -17.61 4.85 11.96
N SER A 322 -17.07 5.09 10.75
CA SER A 322 -15.72 5.61 10.54
C SER A 322 -15.52 7.01 11.09
N ASP A 323 -16.57 7.83 11.16
CA ASP A 323 -16.47 9.21 11.64
C ASP A 323 -16.41 9.24 13.16
N GLU A 324 -17.17 8.35 13.82
CA GLU A 324 -17.04 8.09 15.25
C GLU A 324 -15.66 7.53 15.58
N GLU A 325 -15.11 6.66 14.73
CA GLU A 325 -13.75 6.11 14.87
C GLU A 325 -12.69 7.22 14.83
N ALA A 326 -12.75 8.09 13.84
CA ALA A 326 -11.83 9.23 13.73
C ALA A 326 -12.00 10.22 14.91
N ARG A 327 -13.23 10.44 15.37
CA ARG A 327 -13.54 11.28 16.52
C ARG A 327 -12.94 10.70 17.81
N MET A 328 -13.15 9.42 18.08
CA MET A 328 -12.59 8.72 19.24
C MET A 328 -11.08 8.81 19.27
N VAL A 329 -10.41 8.57 18.14
CA VAL A 329 -8.94 8.68 18.02
C VAL A 329 -8.49 10.11 18.31
N GLY A 330 -9.13 11.13 17.73
CA GLY A 330 -8.82 12.53 17.97
C GLY A 330 -8.98 12.92 19.43
N GLU A 331 -10.09 12.57 20.08
CA GLU A 331 -10.37 12.85 21.49
C GLU A 331 -9.35 12.16 22.42
N ARG A 332 -8.95 10.93 22.09
CA ARG A 332 -7.94 10.21 22.87
C ARG A 332 -6.57 10.87 22.74
N ILE A 333 -6.17 11.31 21.55
CA ILE A 333 -4.92 12.07 21.33
C ILE A 333 -4.95 13.39 22.13
N GLU A 334 -6.06 14.15 22.10
CA GLU A 334 -6.21 15.36 22.92
C GLU A 334 -6.07 15.08 24.41
N THR A 335 -6.67 14.01 24.90
CA THR A 335 -6.59 13.60 26.30
C THR A 335 -5.15 13.29 26.69
N LEU A 336 -4.45 12.49 25.92
CA LEU A 336 -3.06 12.12 26.16
C LEU A 336 -2.12 13.36 26.09
N ARG A 337 -2.40 14.28 25.17
CA ARG A 337 -1.67 15.56 25.12
C ARG A 337 -1.86 16.40 26.38
N ARG A 338 -3.09 16.44 26.94
CA ARG A 338 -3.36 17.12 28.22
C ARG A 338 -2.65 16.43 29.38
N GLU A 339 -2.41 15.13 29.31
CA GLU A 339 -1.61 14.34 30.26
C GLU A 339 -0.10 14.52 30.03
N ALA A 340 0.31 15.48 29.20
CA ALA A 340 1.69 15.80 28.84
C ALA A 340 2.43 14.69 28.08
N GLU A 341 1.71 13.81 27.36
CA GLU A 341 2.34 12.87 26.44
C GLU A 341 2.70 13.56 25.10
N SER A 342 3.88 13.23 24.56
CA SER A 342 4.38 13.82 23.33
C SER A 342 3.58 13.35 22.10
N LEU A 343 3.15 14.27 21.25
CA LEU A 343 2.51 13.94 19.97
C LEU A 343 3.44 13.16 19.02
N ALA A 344 4.77 13.36 19.14
CA ALA A 344 5.75 12.64 18.34
C ALA A 344 5.82 11.14 18.69
N GLU A 345 5.35 10.76 19.87
CA GLU A 345 5.29 9.40 20.38
C GLU A 345 3.90 8.74 20.17
N MET A 346 3.06 9.35 19.34
CA MET A 346 1.74 8.82 18.98
C MET A 346 1.69 8.51 17.47
N ALA A 347 1.11 7.38 17.11
CA ALA A 347 0.92 6.99 15.73
C ALA A 347 -0.47 6.42 15.46
N ILE A 348 -1.01 6.72 14.28
CA ILE A 348 -2.21 6.11 13.71
C ILE A 348 -1.74 5.21 12.56
N LEU A 349 -1.95 3.92 12.66
CA LEU A 349 -1.49 2.92 11.70
C LEU A 349 -2.67 2.31 10.97
N VAL A 350 -2.83 2.66 9.69
CA VAL A 350 -3.92 2.20 8.84
C VAL A 350 -3.47 1.04 7.94
N ARG A 351 -4.42 0.19 7.52
CA ARG A 351 -4.12 -0.88 6.56
C ARG A 351 -3.92 -0.36 5.14
N ALA A 352 -4.73 0.60 4.72
CA ALA A 352 -4.70 1.16 3.37
C ALA A 352 -4.69 2.69 3.40
N GLY A 353 -4.02 3.27 2.41
CA GLY A 353 -3.80 4.71 2.33
C GLY A 353 -5.07 5.55 2.29
N PHE A 354 -6.17 5.06 1.73
CA PHE A 354 -7.42 5.81 1.68
C PHE A 354 -8.04 6.09 3.07
N GLN A 355 -7.74 5.23 4.05
CA GLN A 355 -8.24 5.39 5.42
C GLN A 355 -7.68 6.66 6.11
N THR A 356 -6.58 7.23 5.62
CA THR A 356 -5.95 8.40 6.29
C THR A 356 -6.83 9.63 6.30
N ARG A 357 -7.69 9.82 5.28
CA ARG A 357 -8.51 11.02 5.11
C ARG A 357 -9.32 11.38 6.36
N ALA A 358 -10.10 10.44 6.88
CA ALA A 358 -10.97 10.70 8.03
C ALA A 358 -10.17 11.17 9.27
N PHE A 359 -8.98 10.59 9.48
CA PHE A 359 -8.08 10.99 10.56
C PHE A 359 -7.41 12.34 10.28
N GLU A 360 -6.96 12.58 9.05
CA GLU A 360 -6.38 13.85 8.63
C GLU A 360 -7.36 14.99 8.86
N GLU A 361 -8.61 14.87 8.39
CA GLU A 361 -9.66 15.85 8.58
C GLU A 361 -9.99 16.07 10.07
N ARG A 362 -10.08 15.00 10.84
CA ARG A 362 -10.34 15.12 12.27
C ARG A 362 -9.23 15.87 12.99
N LEU A 363 -7.96 15.53 12.73
CA LEU A 363 -6.81 16.18 13.36
C LEU A 363 -6.72 17.66 12.98
N ILE A 364 -7.02 18.02 11.74
CA ILE A 364 -7.09 19.41 11.29
C ILE A 364 -8.18 20.16 12.05
N ASN A 365 -9.40 19.59 12.10
CA ASN A 365 -10.56 20.23 12.76
C ASN A 365 -10.33 20.52 14.25
N ILE A 366 -9.53 19.70 14.93
CA ILE A 366 -9.19 19.90 16.36
C ILE A 366 -7.82 20.57 16.57
N GLY A 367 -7.15 20.99 15.49
CA GLY A 367 -5.87 21.72 15.58
C GLY A 367 -4.70 20.88 16.10
N ILE A 368 -4.71 19.56 15.87
CA ILE A 368 -3.59 18.68 16.23
C ILE A 368 -2.66 18.53 15.02
N PRO A 369 -1.38 18.94 15.16
CA PRO A 369 -0.41 18.80 14.08
C PRO A 369 -0.08 17.32 13.84
N TYR A 370 -0.05 16.91 12.57
CA TYR A 370 0.27 15.56 12.15
C TYR A 370 1.22 15.55 10.95
N ARG A 371 1.77 14.38 10.63
CA ARG A 371 2.54 14.14 9.40
C ARG A 371 2.16 12.79 8.80
N VAL A 372 2.06 12.72 7.49
CA VAL A 372 1.92 11.45 6.78
C VAL A 372 3.32 10.91 6.46
N VAL A 373 3.61 9.71 6.94
CA VAL A 373 4.92 9.08 6.76
C VAL A 373 4.87 8.09 5.60
N GLY A 374 5.79 8.26 4.65
CA GLY A 374 5.93 7.36 3.50
C GLY A 374 4.95 7.62 2.35
N GLY A 375 4.28 8.77 2.35
CA GLY A 375 3.33 9.14 1.31
C GLY A 375 2.94 10.61 1.35
N LEU A 376 2.22 11.03 0.34
CA LEU A 376 1.57 12.34 0.28
C LEU A 376 0.29 12.32 1.13
N ARG A 377 -0.07 13.47 1.66
CA ARG A 377 -1.40 13.66 2.27
C ARG A 377 -2.50 13.36 1.26
N PHE A 378 -3.69 13.05 1.75
CA PHE A 378 -4.77 12.59 0.89
C PHE A 378 -5.02 13.52 -0.31
N TYR A 379 -5.19 14.82 -0.06
CA TYR A 379 -5.47 15.82 -1.11
C TYR A 379 -4.28 16.18 -2.00
N GLU A 380 -3.07 15.78 -1.65
CA GLU A 380 -1.85 15.99 -2.45
C GLU A 380 -1.60 14.88 -3.47
N ARG A 381 -2.28 13.75 -3.36
CA ARG A 381 -2.11 12.60 -4.24
C ARG A 381 -2.51 12.96 -5.67
N ALA A 382 -1.75 12.47 -6.65
CA ALA A 382 -1.92 12.85 -8.04
C ALA A 382 -3.35 12.60 -8.55
N GLU A 383 -3.91 11.41 -8.28
CA GLU A 383 -5.26 11.03 -8.67
C GLU A 383 -6.34 11.90 -8.02
N ILE A 384 -6.11 12.36 -6.80
CA ILE A 384 -7.02 13.26 -6.08
C ILE A 384 -6.91 14.68 -6.64
N ARG A 385 -5.69 15.16 -6.88
CA ARG A 385 -5.49 16.49 -7.50
C ARG A 385 -6.09 16.60 -8.89
N ASP A 386 -6.04 15.53 -9.68
CA ASP A 386 -6.69 15.48 -10.99
C ASP A 386 -8.21 15.56 -10.85
N ALA A 387 -8.80 14.76 -9.93
CA ALA A 387 -10.25 14.79 -9.66
C ALA A 387 -10.70 16.17 -9.13
N ILE A 388 -9.92 16.79 -8.23
CA ILE A 388 -10.17 18.15 -7.74
C ILE A 388 -10.10 19.17 -8.89
N ALA A 389 -9.16 19.02 -9.82
CA ALA A 389 -9.06 19.90 -10.98
C ALA A 389 -10.30 19.78 -11.88
N TYR A 390 -10.85 18.57 -12.07
CA TYR A 390 -12.14 18.37 -12.74
C TYR A 390 -13.27 19.12 -12.02
N MET A 391 -13.36 19.03 -10.70
CA MET A 391 -14.35 19.74 -9.88
C MET A 391 -14.19 21.26 -9.98
N ARG A 392 -12.96 21.76 -9.96
CA ARG A 392 -12.66 23.20 -10.08
C ARG A 392 -13.14 23.74 -11.41
N VAL A 393 -12.85 23.06 -12.52
CA VAL A 393 -13.36 23.46 -13.86
C VAL A 393 -14.88 23.39 -13.93
N LEU A 394 -15.50 22.45 -13.21
CA LEU A 394 -16.96 22.32 -13.14
C LEU A 394 -17.60 23.56 -12.51
N VAL A 395 -17.07 24.01 -11.36
CA VAL A 395 -17.57 25.18 -10.62
C VAL A 395 -17.10 26.49 -11.25
N GLN A 396 -15.85 26.55 -11.68
CA GLN A 396 -15.20 27.76 -12.21
C GLN A 396 -14.62 27.50 -13.60
N PRO A 397 -15.39 27.73 -14.67
CA PRO A 397 -14.94 27.50 -16.06
C PRO A 397 -13.71 28.32 -16.49
N ALA A 398 -13.42 29.38 -15.75
CA ALA A 398 -12.27 30.26 -15.98
C ALA A 398 -10.98 29.82 -15.26
N ASP A 399 -10.97 28.64 -14.61
CA ASP A 399 -9.79 28.10 -13.97
C ASP A 399 -8.86 27.44 -15.00
N ASP A 400 -7.98 28.25 -15.56
CA ASP A 400 -7.06 27.83 -16.63
C ASP A 400 -6.10 26.74 -16.18
N LEU A 401 -5.58 26.83 -14.95
CA LEU A 401 -4.64 25.84 -14.41
C LEU A 401 -5.30 24.47 -14.20
N ALA A 402 -6.52 24.47 -13.70
CA ALA A 402 -7.28 23.24 -13.55
C ALA A 402 -7.65 22.64 -14.91
N PHE A 403 -8.04 23.45 -15.88
CA PHE A 403 -8.35 22.99 -17.23
C PHE A 403 -7.12 22.42 -17.94
N GLU A 404 -5.97 23.10 -17.87
CA GLU A 404 -4.70 22.64 -18.42
C GLU A 404 -4.31 21.29 -17.86
N ARG A 405 -4.48 21.09 -16.55
CA ARG A 405 -4.19 19.83 -15.88
C ARG A 405 -5.00 18.65 -16.42
N ILE A 406 -6.29 18.84 -16.68
CA ILE A 406 -7.21 17.75 -17.01
C ILE A 406 -7.46 17.54 -18.50
N VAL A 407 -7.16 18.53 -19.36
CA VAL A 407 -7.53 18.46 -20.78
C VAL A 407 -6.97 17.24 -21.50
N ASN A 408 -5.83 16.72 -21.05
CA ASN A 408 -5.19 15.49 -21.56
C ASN A 408 -5.08 14.36 -20.52
N VAL A 409 -5.84 14.43 -19.46
CA VAL A 409 -5.92 13.38 -18.42
C VAL A 409 -7.38 12.95 -18.24
N PRO A 410 -7.75 11.75 -18.70
CA PRO A 410 -7.02 10.71 -19.45
C PRO A 410 -6.48 11.22 -20.80
N ARG A 411 -5.56 10.48 -21.40
CA ARG A 411 -4.94 10.86 -22.68
C ARG A 411 -6.00 11.03 -23.78
N ARG A 412 -6.11 12.26 -24.28
CA ARG A 412 -7.03 12.66 -25.36
C ARG A 412 -6.32 13.08 -26.64
N GLY A 413 -4.98 12.90 -26.68
CA GLY A 413 -4.16 13.32 -27.82
C GLY A 413 -3.86 14.83 -27.85
N VAL A 414 -4.18 15.55 -26.79
CA VAL A 414 -3.84 16.97 -26.64
C VAL A 414 -2.37 17.06 -26.24
N GLY A 415 -1.49 17.16 -27.23
CA GLY A 415 -0.06 17.36 -27.01
C GLY A 415 0.32 18.83 -26.89
N ASP A 416 1.61 19.11 -26.70
CA ASP A 416 2.17 20.46 -26.49
C ASP A 416 1.81 21.46 -27.58
N ALA A 417 1.69 21.02 -28.83
CA ALA A 417 1.31 21.91 -29.94
C ALA A 417 -0.14 22.40 -29.83
N ALA A 418 -1.08 21.49 -29.45
CA ALA A 418 -2.48 21.86 -29.27
C ALA A 418 -2.63 22.75 -28.04
N LEU A 419 -1.92 22.44 -26.95
CA LEU A 419 -1.94 23.24 -25.73
C LEU A 419 -1.37 24.65 -25.96
N ARG A 420 -0.26 24.77 -26.70
CA ARG A 420 0.27 26.06 -27.10
C ARG A 420 -0.73 26.87 -27.93
N ALA A 421 -1.41 26.26 -28.90
CA ALA A 421 -2.44 26.91 -29.68
C ALA A 421 -3.60 27.46 -28.83
N MET A 422 -4.01 26.69 -27.80
CA MET A 422 -5.02 27.14 -26.83
C MET A 422 -4.53 28.36 -26.04
N HIS A 423 -3.29 28.35 -25.55
CA HIS A 423 -2.70 29.47 -24.82
C HIS A 423 -2.52 30.71 -25.69
N GLU A 424 -2.14 30.55 -26.96
CA GLU A 424 -2.03 31.66 -27.93
C GLU A 424 -3.42 32.28 -28.20
N ALA A 425 -4.44 31.44 -28.40
CA ALA A 425 -5.80 31.92 -28.62
C ALA A 425 -6.38 32.62 -27.36
N ALA A 426 -6.08 32.10 -26.16
CA ALA A 426 -6.47 32.71 -24.90
C ALA A 426 -5.85 34.10 -24.70
N ARG A 427 -4.59 34.27 -25.10
CA ARG A 427 -3.87 35.55 -25.02
C ARG A 427 -4.28 36.57 -26.11
N ALA A 428 -4.61 36.09 -27.30
CA ALA A 428 -5.02 36.94 -28.42
C ALA A 428 -6.42 37.58 -28.22
N GLY A 429 -7.29 36.94 -27.50
CA GLY A 429 -8.54 37.53 -27.01
C GLY A 429 -8.65 37.20 -25.55
N PRO A 430 -8.62 38.17 -24.60
CA PRO A 430 -8.56 37.87 -23.15
C PRO A 430 -9.75 37.03 -22.73
N MET A 431 -9.57 35.71 -22.79
CA MET A 431 -10.58 34.71 -22.47
C MET A 431 -9.95 33.52 -21.73
N PRO A 432 -10.75 32.80 -20.93
CA PRO A 432 -10.29 31.57 -20.27
C PRO A 432 -9.83 30.50 -21.25
N LEU A 433 -8.89 29.66 -20.85
CA LEU A 433 -8.31 28.60 -21.67
C LEU A 433 -9.38 27.62 -22.24
N ALA A 434 -10.38 27.27 -21.42
CA ALA A 434 -11.51 26.46 -21.87
C ALA A 434 -12.34 27.14 -22.99
N ALA A 435 -12.54 28.46 -22.90
CA ALA A 435 -13.23 29.22 -23.93
C ALA A 435 -12.36 29.34 -25.21
N ALA A 436 -11.05 29.52 -25.07
CA ALA A 436 -10.10 29.49 -26.18
C ALA A 436 -10.12 28.12 -26.89
N ALA A 437 -10.15 27.04 -26.15
CA ALA A 437 -10.28 25.67 -26.66
C ALA A 437 -11.60 25.51 -27.47
N ALA A 438 -12.73 26.01 -26.95
CA ALA A 438 -14.02 25.99 -27.65
C ALA A 438 -13.97 26.77 -28.96
N ARG A 439 -13.40 27.97 -28.94
CA ARG A 439 -13.20 28.79 -30.13
C ARG A 439 -12.32 28.10 -31.19
N LEU A 440 -11.24 27.44 -30.79
CA LEU A 440 -10.37 26.68 -31.71
C LEU A 440 -11.08 25.45 -32.30
N VAL A 441 -11.99 24.83 -31.56
CA VAL A 441 -12.85 23.76 -32.08
C VAL A 441 -13.80 24.30 -33.17
N GLU A 442 -14.41 25.45 -32.94
CA GLU A 442 -15.34 26.09 -33.88
C GLU A 442 -14.64 26.63 -35.14
N THR A 443 -13.51 27.29 -34.96
CA THR A 443 -12.75 27.93 -36.07
C THR A 443 -11.87 26.95 -36.84
N GLY A 444 -11.80 25.68 -36.42
CA GLY A 444 -10.96 24.68 -37.08
C GLY A 444 -9.45 24.79 -36.74
N GLY A 445 -9.08 25.51 -35.69
CA GLY A 445 -7.73 25.61 -35.18
C GLY A 445 -7.22 24.33 -34.55
N LEU A 446 -8.15 23.49 -34.02
CA LEU A 446 -7.88 22.09 -33.65
C LEU A 446 -8.41 21.17 -34.75
N LYS A 447 -7.70 20.10 -35.06
CA LYS A 447 -8.03 19.18 -36.17
C LYS A 447 -8.13 17.70 -35.67
N GLY A 448 -8.85 16.89 -36.45
CA GLY A 448 -8.92 15.46 -36.31
C GLY A 448 -9.39 15.01 -34.91
N ARG A 449 -8.77 13.99 -34.36
CA ARG A 449 -9.11 13.39 -33.08
C ARG A 449 -9.03 14.37 -31.90
N VAL A 450 -8.07 15.32 -31.94
CA VAL A 450 -7.93 16.31 -30.86
C VAL A 450 -9.15 17.21 -30.82
N LYS A 451 -9.65 17.67 -31.98
CA LYS A 451 -10.88 18.47 -32.09
C LYS A 451 -12.07 17.75 -31.49
N GLU A 452 -12.27 16.48 -31.85
CA GLU A 452 -13.39 15.67 -31.36
C GLU A 452 -13.29 15.46 -29.85
N ALA A 453 -12.11 15.12 -29.35
CA ALA A 453 -11.90 14.84 -27.93
C ALA A 453 -12.13 16.10 -27.07
N VAL A 454 -11.59 17.25 -27.48
CA VAL A 454 -11.79 18.53 -26.78
C VAL A 454 -13.25 18.97 -26.86
N SER A 455 -13.89 18.86 -28.02
CA SER A 455 -15.33 19.16 -28.20
C SER A 455 -16.20 18.30 -27.29
N THR A 456 -15.90 17.02 -27.21
CA THR A 456 -16.63 16.08 -26.33
C THR A 456 -16.46 16.45 -24.86
N LEU A 457 -15.23 16.73 -24.42
CA LEU A 457 -14.95 17.15 -23.06
C LEU A 457 -15.70 18.42 -22.68
N LEU A 458 -15.68 19.45 -23.52
CA LEU A 458 -16.38 20.72 -23.28
C LEU A 458 -17.92 20.52 -23.20
N ARG A 459 -18.50 19.71 -24.09
CA ARG A 459 -19.94 19.35 -24.02
C ARG A 459 -20.27 18.57 -22.76
N SER A 460 -19.38 17.69 -22.33
CA SER A 460 -19.57 16.94 -21.08
C SER A 460 -19.58 17.89 -19.87
N PHE A 461 -18.69 18.88 -19.82
CA PHE A 461 -18.72 19.89 -18.75
C PHE A 461 -20.03 20.69 -18.72
N MET A 462 -20.59 21.05 -19.87
CA MET A 462 -21.91 21.73 -19.90
C MET A 462 -23.01 20.85 -19.33
N ARG A 463 -23.03 19.57 -19.67
CA ARG A 463 -23.98 18.60 -19.14
C ARG A 463 -23.80 18.38 -17.64
N TRP A 464 -22.58 18.16 -17.16
CA TRP A 464 -22.29 17.94 -15.75
C TRP A 464 -22.65 19.17 -14.89
N ARG A 465 -22.52 20.40 -15.42
CA ARG A 465 -23.01 21.59 -14.72
C ARG A 465 -24.54 21.58 -14.55
N ALA A 466 -25.24 21.17 -15.57
CA ALA A 466 -26.70 21.00 -15.44
C ALA A 466 -27.05 19.90 -14.42
N MET A 467 -26.33 18.78 -14.41
CA MET A 467 -26.49 17.72 -13.43
C MET A 467 -26.18 18.17 -12.00
N LEU A 468 -25.24 19.07 -11.82
CA LEU A 468 -24.88 19.61 -10.50
C LEU A 468 -26.07 20.26 -9.82
N GLU A 469 -26.95 20.93 -10.62
CA GLU A 469 -28.15 21.60 -10.13
C GLU A 469 -29.33 20.62 -9.87
N THR A 470 -29.39 19.50 -10.62
CA THR A 470 -30.51 18.55 -10.55
C THR A 470 -30.23 17.34 -9.68
N ASP A 471 -29.06 16.77 -9.79
CA ASP A 471 -28.69 15.46 -9.22
C ASP A 471 -27.76 15.57 -8.00
N GLY A 472 -27.28 16.79 -7.73
CA GLY A 472 -26.36 17.08 -6.65
C GLY A 472 -24.89 16.75 -6.97
N HIS A 473 -24.00 17.24 -6.10
CA HIS A 473 -22.56 17.22 -6.35
C HIS A 473 -21.93 15.82 -6.25
N VAL A 474 -22.43 14.96 -5.38
CA VAL A 474 -21.89 13.59 -5.19
C VAL A 474 -22.15 12.74 -6.44
N THR A 475 -23.39 12.73 -6.92
CA THR A 475 -23.78 11.99 -8.13
C THR A 475 -23.07 12.55 -9.36
N THR A 476 -23.00 13.88 -9.46
CA THR A 476 -22.33 14.55 -10.58
C THR A 476 -20.84 14.20 -10.63
N LEU A 477 -20.14 14.18 -9.48
CA LEU A 477 -18.74 13.81 -9.46
C LEU A 477 -18.51 12.35 -9.87
N ALA A 478 -19.27 11.43 -9.31
CA ALA A 478 -19.16 10.01 -9.67
C ALA A 478 -19.34 9.82 -11.18
N THR A 479 -20.40 10.40 -11.75
CA THR A 479 -20.68 10.37 -13.19
C THR A 479 -19.57 11.03 -14.01
N MET A 480 -19.04 12.17 -13.56
CA MET A 480 -17.97 12.89 -14.24
C MET A 480 -16.67 12.09 -14.30
N LEU A 481 -16.29 11.42 -13.23
CA LEU A 481 -15.07 10.57 -13.20
C LEU A 481 -15.20 9.37 -14.14
N ASP A 482 -16.40 8.77 -14.22
CA ASP A 482 -16.64 7.63 -15.11
C ASP A 482 -16.73 8.08 -16.58
N GLU A 483 -17.57 9.05 -16.90
CA GLU A 483 -17.78 9.51 -18.29
C GLU A 483 -16.56 10.23 -18.89
N SER A 484 -15.70 10.85 -18.08
CA SER A 484 -14.43 11.42 -18.54
C SER A 484 -13.41 10.33 -18.92
N GLY A 485 -13.66 9.08 -18.57
CA GLY A 485 -12.74 7.95 -18.72
C GLY A 485 -11.64 7.92 -17.65
N TYR A 486 -11.75 8.73 -16.59
CA TYR A 486 -10.71 8.82 -15.56
C TYR A 486 -10.68 7.55 -14.69
N THR A 487 -11.85 7.06 -14.30
CA THR A 487 -11.98 5.78 -13.59
C THR A 487 -11.48 4.62 -14.44
N ASP A 488 -11.88 4.56 -15.71
CA ASP A 488 -11.44 3.52 -16.66
C ASP A 488 -9.92 3.51 -16.85
N MET A 489 -9.29 4.68 -16.89
CA MET A 489 -7.83 4.79 -17.00
C MET A 489 -7.13 4.04 -15.87
N TRP A 490 -7.60 4.19 -14.63
CA TRP A 490 -7.03 3.50 -13.48
C TRP A 490 -7.45 2.03 -13.38
N GLN A 491 -8.64 1.66 -13.87
CA GLN A 491 -9.06 0.25 -13.95
C GLN A 491 -8.22 -0.55 -14.97
N GLN A 492 -7.80 0.09 -16.03
CA GLN A 492 -6.96 -0.51 -17.06
C GLN A 492 -5.47 -0.50 -16.68
N ASP A 493 -5.07 0.33 -15.72
CA ASP A 493 -3.69 0.36 -15.22
C ASP A 493 -3.43 -0.88 -14.35
N LYS A 494 -2.45 -1.68 -14.79
CA LYS A 494 -2.03 -2.91 -14.12
C LYS A 494 -0.87 -2.68 -13.13
N SER A 495 -0.55 -1.44 -12.82
CA SER A 495 0.43 -1.13 -11.77
C SER A 495 -0.08 -1.58 -10.40
N PRO A 496 0.80 -1.99 -9.49
CA PRO A 496 0.43 -2.37 -8.13
C PRO A 496 -0.31 -1.25 -7.37
N GLU A 497 -0.09 0.00 -7.74
CA GLU A 497 -0.66 1.19 -7.10
C GLU A 497 -2.07 1.52 -7.60
N ALA A 498 -2.44 1.09 -8.80
CA ALA A 498 -3.71 1.46 -9.45
C ALA A 498 -4.96 1.16 -8.60
N PRO A 499 -5.07 0.01 -7.93
CA PRO A 499 -6.21 -0.26 -7.05
C PRO A 499 -6.29 0.68 -5.86
N GLY A 500 -5.15 1.02 -5.26
CA GLY A 500 -5.11 2.00 -4.17
C GLY A 500 -5.56 3.40 -4.63
N ARG A 501 -5.26 3.78 -5.86
CA ARG A 501 -5.71 5.05 -6.46
C ARG A 501 -7.21 5.05 -6.72
N LEU A 502 -7.76 3.92 -7.17
CA LEU A 502 -9.22 3.76 -7.30
C LEU A 502 -9.92 3.87 -5.93
N ASP A 503 -9.35 3.26 -4.90
CA ASP A 503 -9.89 3.37 -3.54
C ASP A 503 -9.80 4.81 -3.00
N ASN A 504 -8.74 5.55 -3.34
CA ASN A 504 -8.64 6.98 -3.03
C ASN A 504 -9.73 7.80 -3.73
N LEU A 505 -10.04 7.52 -5.01
CA LEU A 505 -11.13 8.20 -5.73
C LEU A 505 -12.50 7.88 -5.12
N LYS A 506 -12.74 6.62 -4.71
CA LYS A 506 -13.95 6.25 -3.98
C LYS A 506 -14.09 7.02 -2.68
N GLU A 507 -13.00 7.14 -1.94
CA GLU A 507 -12.97 7.89 -0.69
C GLU A 507 -13.19 9.40 -0.90
N LEU A 508 -12.69 9.96 -2.01
CA LEU A 508 -12.97 11.35 -2.41
C LEU A 508 -14.46 11.58 -2.67
N VAL A 509 -15.09 10.70 -3.45
CA VAL A 509 -16.54 10.77 -3.71
C VAL A 509 -17.35 10.68 -2.42
N ARG A 510 -16.88 9.85 -1.48
CA ARG A 510 -17.47 9.74 -0.16
C ARG A 510 -17.34 11.03 0.65
N ALA A 511 -16.14 11.65 0.65
CA ALA A 511 -15.90 12.90 1.34
C ALA A 511 -16.86 14.02 0.92
N LEU A 512 -17.21 14.07 -0.37
CA LEU A 512 -18.15 15.08 -0.85
C LEU A 512 -19.53 15.00 -0.20
N ALA A 513 -19.96 13.81 0.23
CA ALA A 513 -21.25 13.64 0.86
C ALA A 513 -21.39 14.33 2.23
N ASP A 514 -20.27 14.72 2.84
CA ASP A 514 -20.22 15.41 4.12
C ASP A 514 -20.42 16.93 3.97
N PHE A 515 -20.45 17.45 2.73
CA PHE A 515 -20.58 18.87 2.41
C PHE A 515 -21.90 19.16 1.72
N GLU A 516 -22.51 20.31 2.03
CA GLU A 516 -23.76 20.73 1.40
C GLU A 516 -23.59 21.12 -0.08
N THR A 517 -22.41 21.66 -0.43
CA THR A 517 -22.09 22.14 -1.79
C THR A 517 -20.70 21.75 -2.22
N LEU A 518 -20.50 21.63 -3.54
CA LEU A 518 -19.20 21.40 -4.14
C LEU A 518 -18.21 22.55 -3.86
N SER A 519 -18.67 23.78 -3.86
CA SER A 519 -17.85 24.94 -3.54
C SER A 519 -17.35 24.90 -2.10
N GLY A 520 -18.22 24.56 -1.14
CA GLY A 520 -17.83 24.40 0.27
C GLY A 520 -16.77 23.31 0.47
N PHE A 521 -16.87 22.21 -0.27
CA PHE A 521 -15.83 21.19 -0.26
C PHE A 521 -14.51 21.70 -0.83
N LEU A 522 -14.51 22.41 -1.97
CA LEU A 522 -13.28 22.96 -2.59
C LEU A 522 -12.60 24.01 -1.69
N ASP A 523 -13.40 24.85 -1.02
CA ASP A 523 -12.87 25.82 -0.03
C ASP A 523 -12.20 25.08 1.15
N HIS A 524 -12.83 24.03 1.66
CA HIS A 524 -12.26 23.19 2.71
C HIS A 524 -10.92 22.58 2.28
N VAL A 525 -10.86 21.97 1.08
CA VAL A 525 -9.61 21.40 0.54
C VAL A 525 -8.51 22.44 0.45
N SER A 526 -8.83 23.65 -0.01
CA SER A 526 -7.85 24.74 -0.12
C SER A 526 -7.30 25.14 1.25
N LEU A 527 -8.15 25.25 2.27
CA LEU A 527 -7.75 25.55 3.65
C LEU A 527 -6.88 24.44 4.26
N VAL A 528 -7.21 23.18 3.99
CA VAL A 528 -6.44 22.01 4.44
C VAL A 528 -5.03 22.02 3.84
N MET A 529 -4.90 22.41 2.57
CA MET A 529 -3.62 22.45 1.89
C MET A 529 -2.71 23.61 2.34
N GLU A 530 -3.29 24.75 2.75
CA GLU A 530 -2.53 25.93 3.22
C GLU A 530 -1.98 25.81 4.64
N ASN A 531 -2.64 25.05 5.51
CA ASN A 531 -2.35 25.06 6.96
C ASN A 531 -1.03 24.39 7.38
N ASP A 532 -0.21 23.87 6.48
CA ASP A 532 0.91 22.99 6.84
C ASP A 532 2.33 23.51 6.58
N GLU A 533 2.49 24.65 5.93
CA GLU A 533 3.83 25.17 5.65
C GLU A 533 4.55 25.74 6.90
N ASN A 534 3.83 26.00 8.01
CA ASN A 534 4.35 26.75 9.16
C ASN A 534 4.43 25.98 10.49
N ALA A 535 4.15 24.67 10.57
CA ALA A 535 4.15 23.93 11.83
C ALA A 535 5.52 23.38 12.22
N ALA A 536 6.31 24.18 12.93
CA ALA A 536 7.43 23.68 13.75
C ALA A 536 6.87 23.07 15.03
N GLY A 537 7.16 21.80 15.37
CA GLY A 537 6.75 21.17 16.62
C GLY A 537 6.54 19.65 16.51
N GLU A 538 6.14 19.06 17.63
CA GLU A 538 5.79 17.65 17.73
C GLU A 538 4.53 17.34 16.92
N ARG A 539 4.52 16.22 16.22
CA ARG A 539 3.43 15.84 15.31
C ARG A 539 3.05 14.38 15.48
N VAL A 540 1.75 14.08 15.43
CA VAL A 540 1.25 12.72 15.35
C VAL A 540 1.66 12.10 14.01
N SER A 541 2.14 10.87 14.03
CA SER A 541 2.51 10.13 12.81
C SER A 541 1.33 9.34 12.27
N LEU A 542 0.95 9.57 11.03
CA LEU A 542 -0.09 8.84 10.32
C LEU A 542 0.55 8.07 9.17
N MET A 543 0.38 6.74 9.14
CA MET A 543 1.03 5.89 8.12
C MET A 543 0.32 4.56 7.96
N THR A 544 0.73 3.81 6.94
CA THR A 544 0.27 2.43 6.79
C THR A 544 1.03 1.51 7.77
N LEU A 545 0.41 0.38 8.11
CA LEU A 545 1.04 -0.68 8.92
C LEU A 545 2.39 -1.13 8.34
N HIS A 546 2.50 -1.23 7.01
CA HIS A 546 3.77 -1.56 6.33
C HIS A 546 4.84 -0.48 6.56
N GLY A 547 4.44 0.80 6.50
CA GLY A 547 5.35 1.93 6.74
C GLY A 547 5.83 2.03 8.18
N ALA A 548 5.13 1.40 9.11
CA ALA A 548 5.47 1.39 10.52
C ALA A 548 6.55 0.36 10.90
N LYS A 549 6.91 -0.55 9.99
CA LYS A 549 7.98 -1.54 10.27
C LYS A 549 9.29 -0.84 10.58
N GLY A 550 9.94 -1.22 11.67
CA GLY A 550 11.17 -0.60 12.18
C GLY A 550 10.97 0.63 13.07
N LEU A 551 9.76 1.20 13.11
CA LEU A 551 9.41 2.33 13.99
C LEU A 551 8.82 1.84 15.32
N GLU A 552 8.68 2.77 16.28
CA GLU A 552 8.07 2.50 17.58
C GLU A 552 7.54 3.79 18.21
N PHE A 553 6.43 3.68 18.94
CA PHE A 553 5.72 4.80 19.53
C PHE A 553 5.18 4.40 20.91
N ASP A 554 4.97 5.38 21.80
CA ASP A 554 4.39 5.07 23.12
C ASP A 554 2.93 4.65 22.99
N THR A 555 2.16 5.36 22.15
CA THR A 555 0.75 5.05 21.89
C THR A 555 0.51 4.81 20.41
N VAL A 556 -0.12 3.68 20.08
CA VAL A 556 -0.46 3.29 18.71
C VAL A 556 -1.96 3.08 18.59
N PHE A 557 -2.57 3.77 17.64
CA PHE A 557 -3.95 3.55 17.22
C PHE A 557 -3.97 2.66 15.99
N LEU A 558 -4.79 1.64 16.01
CA LEU A 558 -4.93 0.59 15.00
C LEU A 558 -6.39 0.53 14.51
N PRO A 559 -6.84 1.51 13.71
CA PRO A 559 -8.23 1.57 13.26
C PRO A 559 -8.51 0.64 12.10
N GLY A 560 -9.81 0.35 11.89
CA GLY A 560 -10.30 -0.37 10.73
C GLY A 560 -10.04 -1.87 10.77
N TRP A 561 -10.04 -2.48 11.95
CA TRP A 561 -9.93 -3.94 12.08
C TRP A 561 -11.29 -4.61 11.74
N GLU A 562 -11.56 -4.74 10.44
CA GLU A 562 -12.81 -5.25 9.88
C GLU A 562 -12.55 -6.23 8.76
N GLU A 563 -13.36 -7.29 8.65
CA GLU A 563 -13.29 -8.24 7.55
C GLU A 563 -13.42 -7.53 6.19
N GLY A 564 -12.56 -7.92 5.25
CA GLY A 564 -12.48 -7.29 3.93
C GLY A 564 -11.58 -6.05 3.86
N LEU A 565 -11.42 -5.33 4.98
CA LEU A 565 -10.48 -4.21 5.10
C LEU A 565 -9.15 -4.65 5.73
N PHE A 566 -9.23 -5.35 6.85
CA PHE A 566 -8.09 -5.95 7.53
C PHE A 566 -8.51 -7.21 8.32
N PRO A 567 -8.27 -8.42 7.79
CA PRO A 567 -7.46 -8.73 6.59
C PRO A 567 -8.07 -8.20 5.30
N ASN A 568 -7.19 -7.82 4.36
CA ASN A 568 -7.63 -7.25 3.09
C ASN A 568 -8.20 -8.33 2.16
N GLN A 569 -9.45 -8.17 1.73
CA GLN A 569 -10.17 -9.17 0.92
C GLN A 569 -9.43 -9.52 -0.36
N ARG A 570 -8.92 -8.53 -1.05
CA ARG A 570 -8.19 -8.74 -2.30
C ARG A 570 -6.92 -9.59 -2.09
N ALA A 571 -6.17 -9.34 -1.02
CA ALA A 571 -5.00 -10.15 -0.70
C ALA A 571 -5.39 -11.61 -0.44
N LEU A 572 -6.52 -11.84 0.24
CA LEU A 572 -7.06 -13.17 0.48
C LEU A 572 -7.49 -13.88 -0.81
N ASP A 573 -8.14 -13.16 -1.72
CA ASP A 573 -8.60 -13.68 -3.02
C ASP A 573 -7.42 -14.08 -3.92
N GLU A 574 -6.32 -13.33 -3.88
CA GLU A 574 -5.11 -13.57 -4.69
C GLU A 574 -4.21 -14.68 -4.12
N GLY A 575 -4.04 -14.79 -2.81
CA GLY A 575 -3.05 -15.67 -2.18
C GLY A 575 -3.58 -16.64 -1.12
N GLY A 576 -4.86 -16.63 -0.82
CA GLY A 576 -5.50 -17.57 0.10
C GLY A 576 -4.89 -17.55 1.51
N LEU A 577 -4.59 -18.77 2.04
CA LEU A 577 -4.07 -18.93 3.40
C LEU A 577 -2.71 -18.24 3.62
N LYS A 578 -1.82 -18.26 2.62
CA LYS A 578 -0.51 -17.58 2.74
C LYS A 578 -0.67 -16.08 2.92
N SER A 579 -1.59 -15.46 2.20
CA SER A 579 -1.90 -14.04 2.35
C SER A 579 -2.57 -13.73 3.68
N LEU A 580 -3.44 -14.61 4.19
CA LEU A 580 -4.01 -14.46 5.52
C LEU A 580 -2.93 -14.49 6.61
N GLU A 581 -1.96 -15.38 6.50
CA GLU A 581 -0.82 -15.42 7.43
C GLU A 581 0.03 -14.15 7.35
N GLU A 582 0.22 -13.58 6.14
CA GLU A 582 0.94 -12.31 5.97
C GLU A 582 0.16 -11.14 6.57
N GLU A 583 -1.15 -11.06 6.35
CA GLU A 583 -2.02 -10.05 6.99
C GLU A 583 -1.98 -10.17 8.53
N ARG A 584 -1.91 -11.40 9.06
CA ARG A 584 -1.75 -11.61 10.51
C ARG A 584 -0.37 -11.17 11.01
N ARG A 585 0.71 -11.38 10.25
CA ARG A 585 2.03 -10.81 10.56
C ARG A 585 1.99 -9.28 10.54
N LEU A 586 1.22 -8.70 9.63
CA LEU A 586 1.05 -7.25 9.56
C LEU A 586 0.30 -6.72 10.80
N ALA A 587 -0.71 -7.43 11.30
CA ALA A 587 -1.38 -7.10 12.55
C ALA A 587 -0.43 -7.23 13.76
N TYR A 588 0.37 -8.29 13.80
CA TYR A 588 1.44 -8.47 14.79
C TYR A 588 2.46 -7.33 14.75
N VAL A 589 2.90 -6.91 13.54
CA VAL A 589 3.78 -5.74 13.39
C VAL A 589 3.11 -4.51 13.97
N GLY A 590 1.84 -4.24 13.66
CA GLY A 590 1.10 -3.08 14.17
C GLY A 590 1.08 -3.02 15.70
N LEU A 591 0.67 -4.12 16.35
CA LEU A 591 0.62 -4.21 17.81
C LEU A 591 2.00 -3.99 18.45
N THR A 592 3.04 -4.62 17.88
CA THR A 592 4.41 -4.53 18.42
C THR A 592 5.13 -3.21 18.12
N ARG A 593 4.46 -2.23 17.48
CA ARG A 593 4.97 -0.85 17.38
C ARG A 593 4.72 -0.08 18.68
N ALA A 594 3.74 -0.48 19.45
CA ALA A 594 3.40 0.18 20.71
C ALA A 594 4.39 -0.18 21.83
N ARG A 595 4.84 0.86 22.54
CA ARG A 595 5.64 0.68 23.76
C ARG A 595 4.76 0.56 25.00
N ARG A 596 3.70 1.38 25.11
CA ARG A 596 2.86 1.52 26.31
C ARG A 596 1.39 1.21 26.07
N ARG A 597 0.81 1.70 24.97
CA ARG A 597 -0.63 1.55 24.67
C ARG A 597 -0.86 1.15 23.22
N ALA A 598 -1.69 0.15 23.04
CA ALA A 598 -2.23 -0.24 21.73
C ALA A 598 -3.76 -0.16 21.79
N ILE A 599 -4.35 0.61 20.87
CA ILE A 599 -5.79 0.84 20.79
C ILE A 599 -6.24 0.36 19.41
N VAL A 600 -6.91 -0.77 19.38
CA VAL A 600 -7.54 -1.36 18.21
C VAL A 600 -8.96 -0.84 18.10
N SER A 601 -9.41 -0.45 16.91
CA SER A 601 -10.81 -0.06 16.71
C SER A 601 -11.38 -0.62 15.43
N HIS A 602 -12.70 -0.78 15.43
CA HIS A 602 -13.48 -1.18 14.26
C HIS A 602 -14.82 -0.44 14.26
N ALA A 603 -15.34 -0.18 13.07
CA ALA A 603 -16.66 0.40 12.86
C ALA A 603 -17.66 -0.67 12.45
N ALA A 604 -18.87 -0.64 13.05
CA ALA A 604 -19.97 -1.55 12.67
C ALA A 604 -20.55 -1.24 11.30
N ASN A 605 -20.43 0.00 10.87
CA ASN A 605 -20.92 0.47 9.60
C ASN A 605 -19.89 1.34 8.88
N ARG A 606 -19.76 1.13 7.58
CA ARG A 606 -19.00 2.03 6.71
C ARG A 606 -19.87 2.52 5.57
N ARG A 607 -19.75 3.78 5.28
CA ARG A 607 -20.46 4.39 4.16
C ARG A 607 -19.70 4.13 2.87
N ILE A 608 -20.27 3.32 1.96
CA ILE A 608 -19.67 3.03 0.66
C ILE A 608 -20.65 3.54 -0.41
N TYR A 609 -20.21 4.46 -1.29
CA TYR A 609 -21.06 5.06 -2.34
C TYR A 609 -22.41 5.59 -1.84
N ALA A 610 -22.41 6.42 -0.80
CA ALA A 610 -23.59 6.96 -0.14
C ALA A 610 -24.51 5.91 0.54
N ASN A 611 -24.23 4.63 0.47
CA ASN A 611 -24.93 3.56 1.15
C ASN A 611 -24.17 3.10 2.39
N TRP A 612 -24.89 2.90 3.49
CA TRP A 612 -24.35 2.27 4.68
C TRP A 612 -24.21 0.77 4.44
N GLN A 613 -23.01 0.24 4.63
CA GLN A 613 -22.73 -1.19 4.64
C GLN A 613 -22.32 -1.61 6.05
N SER A 614 -22.93 -2.66 6.55
CA SER A 614 -22.52 -3.26 7.81
C SER A 614 -21.16 -3.94 7.64
N SER A 615 -20.22 -3.64 8.52
CA SER A 615 -18.92 -4.25 8.58
C SER A 615 -18.88 -5.29 9.69
N ILE A 616 -18.20 -6.40 9.45
CA ILE A 616 -17.97 -7.46 10.44
C ILE A 616 -16.62 -7.17 11.11
N PRO A 617 -16.51 -7.26 12.45
CA PRO A 617 -15.22 -7.15 13.12
C PRO A 617 -14.21 -8.12 12.53
N SER A 618 -12.95 -7.71 12.44
CA SER A 618 -11.87 -8.55 11.95
C SER A 618 -11.74 -9.83 12.80
N ARG A 619 -11.53 -10.98 12.14
CA ARG A 619 -11.17 -12.24 12.82
C ARG A 619 -9.95 -12.09 13.74
N PHE A 620 -9.04 -11.17 13.43
CA PHE A 620 -7.87 -10.89 14.27
C PHE A 620 -8.23 -10.38 15.66
N ILE A 621 -9.42 -9.78 15.84
CA ILE A 621 -9.91 -9.35 17.16
C ILE A 621 -10.30 -10.56 18.03
N GLU A 622 -10.84 -11.61 17.42
CA GLU A 622 -11.21 -12.84 18.12
C GLU A 622 -9.98 -13.71 18.44
N GLU A 623 -8.90 -13.55 17.66
CA GLU A 623 -7.62 -14.23 17.89
C GLU A 623 -6.78 -13.60 19.02
N LEU A 624 -7.18 -12.44 19.53
CA LEU A 624 -6.51 -11.81 20.68
C LEU A 624 -6.91 -12.51 21.99
N PRO A 625 -5.96 -12.82 22.89
CA PRO A 625 -6.24 -13.46 24.17
C PRO A 625 -7.06 -12.54 25.10
N GLU A 626 -8.20 -13.00 25.56
CA GLU A 626 -9.16 -12.20 26.33
C GLU A 626 -8.60 -11.59 27.62
N ASP A 627 -7.71 -12.30 28.31
CA ASP A 627 -7.09 -11.85 29.57
C ASP A 627 -6.24 -10.56 29.41
N HIS A 628 -5.82 -10.26 28.18
CA HIS A 628 -4.96 -9.13 27.86
C HIS A 628 -5.64 -8.06 27.00
N VAL A 629 -6.97 -8.17 26.85
CA VAL A 629 -7.78 -7.26 26.06
C VAL A 629 -8.87 -6.61 26.92
N THR A 630 -9.05 -5.32 26.79
CA THR A 630 -10.19 -4.61 27.37
C THR A 630 -11.10 -4.17 26.24
N ARG A 631 -12.35 -4.65 26.23
CA ARG A 631 -13.34 -4.30 25.20
C ARG A 631 -14.18 -3.12 25.67
N ALA A 632 -14.27 -2.08 24.83
CA ALA A 632 -15.14 -0.94 25.02
C ALA A 632 -16.01 -0.76 23.75
N GLY A 633 -17.23 -0.29 23.90
CA GLY A 633 -18.12 -0.08 22.77
C GLY A 633 -19.20 0.93 23.08
N SER A 634 -19.85 1.46 22.05
CA SER A 634 -21.06 2.26 22.25
C SER A 634 -22.15 1.37 22.85
N ALA A 635 -22.90 1.89 23.82
CA ALA A 635 -23.93 1.17 24.54
C ALA A 635 -25.04 0.56 23.62
N ALA A 636 -25.16 1.07 22.38
CA ALA A 636 -26.07 0.57 21.38
C ALA A 636 -25.59 -0.78 20.80
N LEU A 637 -24.31 -0.96 20.53
CA LEU A 637 -23.74 -2.21 20.01
C LEU A 637 -23.72 -3.33 21.04
N ALA A 638 -23.60 -3.00 22.35
CA ALA A 638 -23.67 -3.98 23.43
C ALA A 638 -25.08 -4.57 23.62
N ARG A 639 -26.14 -3.90 23.18
CA ARG A 639 -27.51 -4.43 23.18
C ARG A 639 -27.77 -5.45 22.09
N ASP A 640 -27.28 -5.17 20.86
CA ASP A 640 -27.48 -6.06 19.71
C ASP A 640 -26.67 -7.37 19.84
N ALA A 641 -25.47 -7.31 20.42
CA ALA A 641 -24.65 -8.50 20.73
C ALA A 641 -25.31 -9.42 21.77
N ARG A 642 -26.03 -8.87 22.75
CA ARG A 642 -26.79 -9.65 23.71
C ARG A 642 -28.06 -10.29 23.13
N VAL A 643 -28.70 -9.64 22.14
CA VAL A 643 -29.86 -10.20 21.44
C VAL A 643 -29.44 -11.34 20.51
N ALA A 644 -28.29 -11.25 19.86
CA ALA A 644 -27.72 -12.30 19.02
C ALA A 644 -27.25 -13.53 19.84
N ALA A 645 -26.75 -13.33 21.07
CA ALA A 645 -26.28 -14.42 21.95
C ALA A 645 -27.40 -15.22 22.60
N VAL A 646 -28.66 -14.72 22.64
CA VAL A 646 -29.82 -15.42 23.20
C VAL A 646 -30.56 -16.24 22.14
N GLY A 647 -30.32 -15.97 20.84
CA GLY A 647 -30.86 -16.74 19.73
C GLY A 647 -29.84 -17.76 19.24
N GLY A 648 -29.77 -18.93 19.89
CA GLY A 648 -28.89 -20.01 19.44
C GLY A 648 -29.20 -20.47 18.02
N PHE A 649 -28.38 -20.09 17.08
CA PHE A 649 -28.34 -20.68 15.75
C PHE A 649 -27.06 -21.52 15.61
N SER A 650 -27.25 -22.82 15.81
CA SER A 650 -26.32 -23.84 15.34
C SER A 650 -26.35 -23.83 13.80
N THR A 651 -25.33 -23.33 13.17
CA THR A 651 -25.13 -23.50 11.72
C THR A 651 -23.92 -24.37 11.46
N GLN A 652 -24.17 -25.65 11.24
CA GLN A 652 -23.27 -26.51 10.46
C GLN A 652 -23.25 -25.99 9.03
N PHE A 653 -22.10 -25.53 8.56
CA PHE A 653 -21.89 -25.22 7.14
C PHE A 653 -21.38 -26.47 6.42
N PRO A 654 -22.04 -26.94 5.35
CA PRO A 654 -21.45 -27.93 4.44
C PRO A 654 -20.51 -27.22 3.48
N LEU A 655 -19.28 -27.70 3.44
CA LEU A 655 -18.29 -27.40 2.40
C LEU A 655 -18.83 -27.86 1.03
N LEU A 656 -19.23 -26.95 0.19
CA LEU A 656 -19.42 -27.18 -1.22
C LEU A 656 -18.57 -26.20 -2.01
N ALA A 657 -17.53 -26.74 -2.62
CA ALA A 657 -16.71 -26.08 -3.60
C ALA A 657 -17.58 -25.57 -4.78
N ARG A 658 -17.61 -24.26 -5.00
CA ARG A 658 -18.04 -23.67 -6.26
C ARG A 658 -16.91 -22.80 -6.83
N ARG A 659 -16.56 -23.10 -8.07
CA ARG A 659 -15.60 -22.36 -8.90
C ARG A 659 -16.01 -20.87 -9.01
N PRO A 660 -15.04 -19.92 -8.98
CA PRO A 660 -15.36 -18.53 -9.17
C PRO A 660 -15.76 -18.27 -10.63
N LYS A 661 -16.90 -17.62 -10.82
CA LYS A 661 -17.21 -16.93 -12.06
C LYS A 661 -16.57 -15.54 -12.01
N THR A 662 -15.86 -15.20 -13.05
CA THR A 662 -15.42 -13.84 -13.37
C THR A 662 -16.57 -12.85 -13.23
N ILE A 663 -16.38 -11.82 -12.43
CA ILE A 663 -17.32 -10.71 -12.30
C ILE A 663 -16.97 -9.72 -13.41
N ASP A 664 -17.65 -9.87 -14.54
CA ASP A 664 -17.80 -8.80 -15.52
C ASP A 664 -18.99 -7.96 -15.11
N ALA A 665 -18.80 -6.67 -15.17
CA ALA A 665 -19.81 -5.61 -15.09
C ALA A 665 -20.57 -5.47 -13.75
N TRP A 666 -20.81 -4.26 -13.40
CA TRP A 666 -21.65 -3.66 -12.39
C TRP A 666 -23.07 -4.26 -12.32
N GLU A 667 -23.23 -5.52 -11.90
CA GLU A 667 -24.53 -6.06 -11.53
C GLU A 667 -24.72 -5.89 -10.02
N GLN A 668 -25.74 -5.11 -9.69
CA GLN A 668 -26.22 -4.94 -8.32
C GLN A 668 -26.73 -6.28 -7.77
N PRO A 669 -26.43 -6.64 -6.51
CA PRO A 669 -27.05 -7.81 -5.92
C PRO A 669 -28.56 -7.57 -5.77
N SER A 670 -29.38 -8.45 -6.36
CA SER A 670 -30.82 -8.47 -6.20
C SER A 670 -31.18 -8.64 -4.72
N ARG A 671 -31.88 -7.65 -4.16
CA ARG A 671 -32.47 -7.74 -2.82
C ARG A 671 -33.54 -8.82 -2.79
N PRO A 672 -33.74 -9.52 -1.65
CA PRO A 672 -34.89 -10.37 -1.49
C PRO A 672 -36.18 -9.53 -1.57
N PRO A 673 -37.26 -10.07 -2.14
CA PRO A 673 -38.51 -9.32 -2.32
C PRO A 673 -39.00 -8.81 -0.96
N ARG A 674 -39.25 -7.51 -0.87
CA ARG A 674 -39.85 -6.90 0.32
C ARG A 674 -41.28 -7.41 0.47
N ALA A 675 -41.67 -7.71 1.71
CA ALA A 675 -43.02 -8.15 2.06
C ALA A 675 -44.14 -7.15 1.68
N ASP A 676 -43.79 -5.88 1.35
CA ASP A 676 -44.68 -4.79 1.02
C ASP A 676 -44.58 -4.33 -0.45
N ALA A 677 -44.09 -5.17 -1.37
CA ALA A 677 -44.06 -4.80 -2.79
C ALA A 677 -45.45 -4.50 -3.34
N ILE A 678 -45.56 -3.38 -4.06
CA ILE A 678 -46.84 -2.97 -4.72
C ILE A 678 -46.94 -3.81 -6.00
N PRO A 679 -47.94 -4.72 -6.10
CA PRO A 679 -48.06 -5.60 -7.26
C PRO A 679 -48.50 -4.86 -8.52
N VAL A 680 -48.14 -5.40 -9.68
CA VAL A 680 -48.62 -4.93 -10.98
C VAL A 680 -50.17 -4.98 -11.01
N GLY A 681 -50.79 -3.95 -11.54
CA GLY A 681 -52.25 -3.78 -11.56
C GLY A 681 -52.81 -3.00 -10.37
N SER A 682 -52.01 -2.73 -9.31
CA SER A 682 -52.47 -1.93 -8.17
C SER A 682 -52.75 -0.49 -8.57
N ARG A 683 -53.83 0.09 -8.02
CA ARG A 683 -54.08 1.52 -8.11
C ARG A 683 -53.27 2.25 -7.04
N VAL A 684 -52.57 3.31 -7.43
CA VAL A 684 -51.64 4.03 -6.58
C VAL A 684 -51.79 5.53 -6.77
N PHE A 685 -51.32 6.27 -5.77
CA PHE A 685 -51.31 7.74 -5.80
C PHE A 685 -49.89 8.26 -5.66
N HIS A 686 -49.50 9.22 -6.49
CA HIS A 686 -48.23 9.92 -6.42
C HIS A 686 -48.50 11.43 -6.30
N GLN A 687 -47.87 12.09 -5.32
CA GLN A 687 -48.14 13.50 -5.01
C GLN A 687 -48.03 14.45 -6.21
N LYS A 688 -47.13 14.20 -7.16
CA LYS A 688 -46.91 15.05 -8.33
C LYS A 688 -47.76 14.66 -9.56
N PHE A 689 -48.10 13.37 -9.73
CA PHE A 689 -48.68 12.84 -10.94
C PHE A 689 -50.14 12.37 -10.75
N GLY A 690 -50.66 12.35 -9.51
CA GLY A 690 -52.00 11.93 -9.19
C GLY A 690 -52.20 10.41 -9.14
N TYR A 691 -53.42 9.95 -9.43
CA TYR A 691 -53.76 8.52 -9.46
C TYR A 691 -53.24 7.85 -10.72
N GLY A 692 -52.82 6.61 -10.59
CA GLY A 692 -52.37 5.78 -11.70
C GLY A 692 -52.41 4.29 -11.36
N ARG A 693 -52.13 3.46 -12.36
CA ARG A 693 -52.11 2.00 -12.20
C ARG A 693 -50.70 1.46 -12.51
N VAL A 694 -50.16 0.61 -11.65
CA VAL A 694 -48.85 -0.01 -11.83
C VAL A 694 -48.88 -0.98 -13.02
N THR A 695 -48.04 -0.75 -14.02
CA THR A 695 -47.93 -1.55 -15.23
C THR A 695 -46.70 -2.45 -15.24
N GLY A 696 -45.68 -2.10 -14.45
CA GLY A 696 -44.45 -2.88 -14.30
C GLY A 696 -43.77 -2.58 -12.97
N VAL A 697 -43.02 -3.55 -12.47
CA VAL A 697 -42.19 -3.43 -11.24
C VAL A 697 -40.82 -3.90 -11.59
N ASP A 698 -39.80 -3.03 -11.36
CA ASP A 698 -38.40 -3.26 -11.63
C ASP A 698 -37.61 -2.79 -10.41
N ASP A 699 -37.37 -3.71 -9.47
CA ASP A 699 -36.73 -3.49 -8.19
C ASP A 699 -37.45 -2.47 -7.28
N ASP A 700 -36.90 -1.27 -7.12
CA ASP A 700 -37.48 -0.15 -6.36
C ASP A 700 -38.24 0.85 -7.25
N ARG A 701 -38.41 0.53 -8.53
CA ARG A 701 -39.07 1.38 -9.53
C ARG A 701 -40.37 0.76 -10.03
N LEU A 702 -41.38 1.60 -10.08
CA LEU A 702 -42.70 1.23 -10.59
C LEU A 702 -42.94 1.95 -11.92
N ASP A 703 -43.28 1.21 -12.96
CA ASP A 703 -43.88 1.78 -14.16
C ASP A 703 -45.35 1.96 -13.89
N ILE A 704 -45.84 3.20 -13.93
CA ILE A 704 -47.21 3.55 -13.59
C ILE A 704 -47.81 4.35 -14.75
N ASP A 705 -48.98 3.94 -15.17
CA ASP A 705 -49.81 4.72 -16.09
C ASP A 705 -50.77 5.61 -15.30
N PHE A 706 -50.43 6.92 -15.24
CA PHE A 706 -51.17 7.92 -14.49
C PHE A 706 -52.35 8.45 -15.30
N GLU A 707 -53.51 8.60 -14.67
CA GLU A 707 -54.79 9.03 -15.29
C GLU A 707 -54.66 10.40 -15.97
N THR A 708 -53.80 11.28 -15.45
CA THR A 708 -53.63 12.66 -15.96
C THR A 708 -52.29 12.92 -16.65
N SER A 709 -51.30 12.07 -16.42
CA SER A 709 -49.89 12.36 -16.81
C SER A 709 -49.28 11.26 -17.69
N GLY A 710 -50.02 10.20 -18.02
CA GLY A 710 -49.58 9.06 -18.82
C GLY A 710 -48.51 8.20 -18.12
N ALA A 711 -47.85 7.32 -18.89
CA ALA A 711 -46.88 6.37 -18.34
C ALA A 711 -45.63 7.07 -17.84
N LYS A 712 -45.26 6.81 -16.58
CA LYS A 712 -44.05 7.31 -15.92
C LYS A 712 -43.44 6.21 -15.07
N ARG A 713 -42.08 6.25 -14.98
CA ARG A 713 -41.29 5.41 -14.08
C ARG A 713 -40.97 6.21 -12.82
N VAL A 714 -41.41 5.73 -11.66
CA VAL A 714 -41.24 6.38 -10.34
C VAL A 714 -40.70 5.39 -9.31
N LEU A 715 -40.04 5.88 -8.25
CA LEU A 715 -39.61 5.04 -7.15
C LEU A 715 -40.77 4.69 -6.22
N ASP A 716 -40.86 3.44 -5.76
CA ASP A 716 -41.93 2.88 -4.93
C ASP A 716 -42.21 3.70 -3.65
N ARG A 717 -41.17 4.29 -3.06
CA ARG A 717 -41.26 5.10 -1.83
C ARG A 717 -42.02 6.43 -1.97
N PHE A 718 -42.28 6.87 -3.19
CA PHE A 718 -43.07 8.09 -3.48
C PHE A 718 -44.47 7.79 -3.90
N VAL A 719 -44.90 6.55 -3.77
CA VAL A 719 -46.17 6.07 -4.24
C VAL A 719 -46.94 5.41 -3.08
N GLU A 720 -48.15 5.83 -2.84
CA GLU A 720 -49.05 5.26 -1.85
C GLU A 720 -50.11 4.39 -2.53
N LYS A 721 -50.45 3.23 -1.92
CA LYS A 721 -51.56 2.41 -2.37
C LYS A 721 -52.86 3.21 -2.21
N ALA A 722 -53.65 3.35 -3.29
CA ALA A 722 -54.92 4.06 -3.30
C ALA A 722 -56.10 3.15 -2.99
#